data_55a861c67d57fc1b2f813f76fd4c91df
#
_entry.id   55a861c67d57fc1b2f813f76fd4c91df
#
_cell.length_a   1.000
_cell.length_b   1.000
_cell.length_c   1.000
_cell.angle_alpha   90.00
_cell.angle_beta   90.00
_cell.angle_gamma   90.00
#
_symmetry.space_group_name_H-M   'P 1'
#
loop_
_entity.id
_entity.type
_entity.pdbx_description
1 polymer ?
#
loop_
_entity_poly.entity_id
_entity_poly.type
_entity_poly.pdbx_seq_one_letter_code
_entity_poly.pdbx_strand_id
1 'polypeptide(L)'
;MLTYQNDRQLLKNIRTFPNGTRNCYTLRPDQGKNRTYLIRATFWYGNYDGENQDPSFDLYIDINYWATVDYSYYRFEEIMYVPKADDIQVCLVNTGKGVPFISALELRALDDGIYRLESGFLQLHWRHDIGRSLEYDDVRHPIDVYDRIWTPQNYNFGVIINTTSAINVSDNNDANKYKVPGEVLRTAQRTRSASSRLDIQWPPPKSGKKWIVYFHFVEIERLTSGLKRVVTVSMIDNNFTKTVSLEYLKPVVVVSPQVEGLTITFSIESASKSGNPPILNAVEFYTVGDLPFVPTAQDDVKAITDIKATYHIKRESWQGDLCVPINYIWDGLNCSYENPPRIISLRLSSSNLTGGMVSALSHLSRLEYLDLSNNQLTGTIPETLAGLQNLTFLNLSGNNLIKSVPEALKKRILDKTLNMSLDNANLCLADHCQQKKKQKTIIIAVATSVSGLFVVLFGALSIIWLIKPKQIAESSQRTLRSKNRPFKYREVSKITGNFGRVIGEGGFGKVYLGTLDNGTIVAVKMLSESSRQGYKEFQAEAQLLMILHHKNLVSLFGYCNESKHMTLIYEYMANGNLREHLSGEVKIHPTEGHSQVLTWSNRLQIAMDAAQGLDYLHNGCKPSIIHRDMKTTNILLNEDFQAKVADFGLSRAFATEKDSHVSTCPAGTPGYLDPEVHSSGNFHKKSDVYSFGVVLFELITGQPVITRSRDGSASIHILQWLIPIVESGDIQRIMDPRLKGKFDVNSAWKIVEIAMSCTRPTSIQRPDIHQVLAELESLVSKSSDSIEMTSVVLPSDNAPVAR
;
A
#
# COMPACT_ATOMS: atom_id res chain seq x y z
N MET A 1 -19.53 -3.01 32.33
CA MET A 1 -20.07 -1.88 31.54
C MET A 1 -19.76 -0.62 32.35
N LEU A 2 -18.67 0.04 32.08
CA LEU A 2 -18.27 1.28 32.74
C LEU A 2 -19.14 2.40 32.17
N THR A 3 -19.95 3.02 33.02
CA THR A 3 -20.85 4.10 32.65
C THR A 3 -20.11 5.42 32.67
N TYR A 4 -19.48 5.80 31.55
CA TYR A 4 -18.94 7.14 31.33
C TYR A 4 -20.07 8.15 31.16
N GLN A 5 -20.55 8.74 32.23
CA GLN A 5 -21.65 9.71 32.14
C GLN A 5 -21.26 11.03 31.46
N ASN A 6 -20.00 11.46 31.58
CA ASN A 6 -19.53 12.73 30.98
C ASN A 6 -19.09 12.64 29.52
N ASP A 7 -18.68 11.48 29.03
CA ASP A 7 -18.28 11.29 27.63
C ASP A 7 -19.45 11.14 26.67
N ARG A 8 -20.64 10.94 27.15
CA ARG A 8 -21.89 10.76 26.36
C ARG A 8 -22.16 11.89 25.36
N GLN A 9 -21.67 13.11 25.60
CA GLN A 9 -21.87 14.21 24.65
C GLN A 9 -20.91 14.13 23.48
N LEU A 10 -19.64 13.77 23.70
CA LEU A 10 -18.62 13.60 22.64
C LEU A 10 -18.96 12.43 21.70
N LEU A 11 -19.67 11.44 22.21
CA LEU A 11 -20.04 10.22 21.48
C LEU A 11 -21.41 10.28 20.77
N LYS A 12 -22.17 11.37 20.95
CA LYS A 12 -23.50 11.53 20.34
C LYS A 12 -23.46 11.75 18.82
N ASN A 13 -22.37 12.28 18.32
CA ASN A 13 -22.21 12.61 16.92
C ASN A 13 -20.96 11.93 16.37
N ILE A 14 -21.04 11.49 15.13
CA ILE A 14 -19.92 10.97 14.39
C ILE A 14 -19.81 11.71 13.05
N ARG A 15 -18.61 11.82 12.53
CA ARG A 15 -18.35 12.27 11.18
C ARG A 15 -17.76 11.11 10.38
N THR A 16 -18.40 10.77 9.28
CA THR A 16 -17.99 9.68 8.37
C THR A 16 -17.38 10.22 7.10
N PHE A 17 -16.51 9.42 6.47
CA PHE A 17 -15.78 9.79 5.27
C PHE A 17 -15.97 8.70 4.19
N PRO A 18 -17.15 8.65 3.54
CA PRO A 18 -17.45 7.63 2.54
C PRO A 18 -16.65 7.82 1.23
N ASN A 19 -16.17 9.04 0.99
CA ASN A 19 -15.44 9.40 -0.24
C ASN A 19 -13.97 9.69 0.05
N GLY A 20 -13.13 9.45 -0.97
CA GLY A 20 -11.68 9.69 -0.88
C GLY A 20 -10.93 8.59 -0.14
N THR A 21 -9.65 8.46 -0.43
CA THR A 21 -8.76 7.50 0.24
C THR A 21 -8.14 8.07 1.50
N ARG A 22 -7.94 9.38 1.57
CA ARG A 22 -7.36 10.11 2.70
C ARG A 22 -8.18 11.36 2.98
N ASN A 23 -8.64 11.51 4.22
CA ASN A 23 -9.40 12.65 4.69
C ASN A 23 -8.69 13.27 5.89
N CYS A 24 -8.32 14.55 5.81
CA CYS A 24 -7.47 15.20 6.79
C CYS A 24 -8.16 16.38 7.45
N TYR A 25 -7.96 16.50 8.77
CA TYR A 25 -8.18 17.72 9.54
C TYR A 25 -6.89 18.52 9.59
N THR A 26 -7.00 19.82 9.38
CA THR A 26 -5.89 20.76 9.58
C THR A 26 -6.12 21.52 10.86
N LEU A 27 -5.33 21.25 11.88
CA LEU A 27 -5.36 21.94 13.18
C LEU A 27 -4.33 23.08 13.14
N ARG A 28 -4.74 24.28 13.57
CA ARG A 28 -3.87 25.45 13.64
C ARG A 28 -3.86 25.96 15.07
N PRO A 29 -2.96 25.43 15.92
CA PRO A 29 -2.87 25.88 17.30
C PRO A 29 -2.27 27.29 17.41
N ASP A 30 -2.84 28.14 18.29
CA ASP A 30 -2.39 29.53 18.48
C ASP A 30 -0.92 29.63 18.93
N GLN A 31 -0.44 28.61 19.66
CA GLN A 31 0.93 28.56 20.14
C GLN A 31 1.96 28.12 19.09
N GLY A 32 1.50 27.71 17.90
CA GLY A 32 2.33 27.34 16.75
C GLY A 32 3.20 26.09 16.95
N LYS A 33 4.28 26.04 16.17
CA LYS A 33 5.24 24.92 16.14
C LYS A 33 6.18 24.89 17.36
N ASN A 34 6.89 23.78 17.51
CA ASN A 34 7.92 23.54 18.55
C ASN A 34 7.39 23.45 19.99
N ARG A 35 6.09 23.40 20.20
CA ARG A 35 5.43 23.13 21.46
C ARG A 35 4.88 21.71 21.48
N THR A 36 4.84 21.09 22.66
CA THR A 36 4.24 19.76 22.81
C THR A 36 2.71 19.89 22.89
N TYR A 37 2.01 19.07 22.12
CA TYR A 37 0.56 18.96 22.14
C TYR A 37 0.13 17.55 22.47
N LEU A 38 -0.90 17.42 23.33
CA LEU A 38 -1.69 16.21 23.44
C LEU A 38 -2.74 16.24 22.31
N ILE A 39 -2.72 15.23 21.47
CA ILE A 39 -3.71 15.03 20.39
C ILE A 39 -4.40 13.72 20.66
N ARG A 40 -5.75 13.78 20.77
CA ARG A 40 -6.60 12.61 21.04
C ARG A 40 -7.67 12.51 19.97
N ALA A 41 -7.74 11.36 19.32
CA ALA A 41 -8.80 10.98 18.40
C ALA A 41 -9.69 9.91 19.05
N THR A 42 -10.99 10.15 19.14
CA THR A 42 -11.95 9.30 19.85
C THR A 42 -12.90 8.66 18.86
N PHE A 43 -13.19 7.37 19.04
CA PHE A 43 -14.00 6.54 18.16
C PHE A 43 -15.05 5.77 18.95
N TRP A 44 -16.29 5.80 18.44
CA TRP A 44 -17.39 4.97 18.89
C TRP A 44 -18.23 4.58 17.68
N TYR A 45 -18.12 3.33 17.25
CA TYR A 45 -18.78 2.87 16.02
C TYR A 45 -20.31 2.87 16.15
N GLY A 46 -20.84 2.24 17.22
CA GLY A 46 -22.27 2.25 17.51
C GLY A 46 -23.15 1.70 16.37
N ASN A 47 -22.57 1.02 15.38
CA ASN A 47 -23.28 0.46 14.22
C ASN A 47 -24.15 1.50 13.46
N TYR A 48 -23.59 2.69 13.22
CA TYR A 48 -24.29 3.82 12.61
C TYR A 48 -24.75 3.57 11.16
N ASP A 49 -24.07 2.68 10.44
CA ASP A 49 -24.35 2.31 9.04
C ASP A 49 -25.24 1.05 8.92
N GLY A 50 -25.50 0.35 10.02
CA GLY A 50 -26.29 -0.87 10.04
C GLY A 50 -25.62 -2.12 9.49
N GLU A 51 -24.33 -2.04 9.10
CA GLU A 51 -23.58 -3.13 8.46
C GLU A 51 -23.14 -4.21 9.46
N ASN A 52 -23.16 -3.94 10.76
CA ASN A 52 -22.70 -4.83 11.83
C ASN A 52 -21.28 -5.36 11.63
N GLN A 53 -20.44 -4.58 10.95
CA GLN A 53 -19.03 -4.87 10.70
C GLN A 53 -18.19 -3.68 11.14
N ASP A 54 -17.24 -3.95 12.04
CA ASP A 54 -16.33 -2.92 12.53
C ASP A 54 -15.45 -2.41 11.39
N PRO A 55 -15.51 -1.11 11.06
CA PRO A 55 -14.61 -0.55 10.05
C PRO A 55 -13.18 -0.53 10.57
N SER A 56 -12.23 -0.81 9.69
CA SER A 56 -10.81 -0.73 9.99
C SER A 56 -10.14 0.27 9.05
N PHE A 57 -9.47 1.28 9.61
CA PHE A 57 -8.81 2.34 8.86
C PHE A 57 -7.59 2.85 9.61
N ASP A 58 -6.69 3.56 8.91
CA ASP A 58 -5.45 4.05 9.48
C ASP A 58 -5.53 5.53 9.85
N LEU A 59 -4.87 5.90 10.96
CA LEU A 59 -4.61 7.26 11.37
C LEU A 59 -3.19 7.66 11.02
N TYR A 60 -3.04 8.90 10.56
CA TYR A 60 -1.76 9.54 10.33
C TYR A 60 -1.70 10.87 11.07
N ILE A 61 -0.52 11.17 11.63
CA ILE A 61 -0.17 12.50 12.14
C ILE A 61 0.81 13.12 11.15
N ASP A 62 0.41 14.23 10.54
CA ASP A 62 1.07 14.83 9.39
C ASP A 62 1.27 13.78 8.26
N ILE A 63 2.51 13.35 8.04
CA ILE A 63 2.89 12.37 7.03
C ILE A 63 3.19 10.99 7.61
N ASN A 64 3.16 10.84 8.93
CA ASN A 64 3.62 9.63 9.61
C ASN A 64 2.44 8.81 10.11
N TYR A 65 2.56 7.50 10.00
CA TYR A 65 1.59 6.55 10.54
C TYR A 65 1.49 6.68 12.07
N TRP A 66 0.26 6.78 12.57
CA TRP A 66 -0.05 6.88 13.99
C TRP A 66 -0.55 5.55 14.53
N ALA A 67 -1.72 5.09 14.05
CA ALA A 67 -2.38 3.88 14.54
C ALA A 67 -3.35 3.32 13.48
N THR A 68 -3.70 2.04 13.61
CA THR A 68 -4.87 1.47 12.94
C THR A 68 -6.04 1.44 13.93
N VAL A 69 -7.19 1.96 13.50
CA VAL A 69 -8.46 1.88 14.22
C VAL A 69 -9.21 0.65 13.70
N ASP A 70 -9.48 -0.32 14.58
CA ASP A 70 -10.13 -1.59 14.25
C ASP A 70 -11.05 -2.08 15.40
N TYR A 71 -11.75 -1.15 16.08
CA TYR A 71 -12.47 -1.41 17.30
C TYR A 71 -13.97 -1.22 17.15
N SER A 72 -14.74 -2.15 17.70
CA SER A 72 -16.21 -2.12 17.79
C SER A 72 -16.77 -1.31 18.95
N TYR A 73 -15.94 -0.96 19.94
CA TYR A 73 -16.35 -0.27 21.15
C TYR A 73 -15.58 1.04 21.34
N TYR A 74 -15.98 1.81 22.35
CA TYR A 74 -15.29 3.07 22.69
C TYR A 74 -13.80 2.91 22.82
N ARG A 75 -13.08 3.67 22.04
CA ARG A 75 -11.62 3.75 22.06
C ARG A 75 -11.15 5.15 21.71
N PHE A 76 -10.01 5.52 22.26
CA PHE A 76 -9.28 6.69 21.82
C PHE A 76 -7.82 6.33 21.55
N GLU A 77 -7.25 7.03 20.59
CA GLU A 77 -5.82 7.06 20.33
C GLU A 77 -5.27 8.42 20.76
N GLU A 78 -4.21 8.43 21.57
CA GLU A 78 -3.64 9.65 22.14
C GLU A 78 -2.13 9.68 21.91
N ILE A 79 -1.64 10.86 21.48
CA ILE A 79 -0.20 11.10 21.32
C ILE A 79 0.22 12.42 21.97
N MET A 80 1.49 12.47 22.39
CA MET A 80 2.23 13.70 22.68
C MET A 80 3.12 14.02 21.48
N TYR A 81 2.83 15.12 20.80
CA TYR A 81 3.43 15.46 19.51
C TYR A 81 4.00 16.87 19.49
N VAL A 82 5.17 17.05 18.88
CA VAL A 82 5.81 18.35 18.66
C VAL A 82 5.80 18.64 17.16
N PRO A 83 4.90 19.52 16.66
CA PRO A 83 4.84 19.85 15.24
C PRO A 83 6.06 20.65 14.80
N LYS A 84 6.51 20.38 13.58
CA LYS A 84 7.59 21.13 12.90
C LYS A 84 7.06 22.29 12.06
N ALA A 85 5.77 22.28 11.73
CA ALA A 85 5.04 23.34 11.02
C ALA A 85 4.03 24.03 11.95
N ASP A 86 3.46 25.14 11.49
CA ASP A 86 2.46 25.91 12.26
C ASP A 86 1.06 25.28 12.19
N ASP A 87 0.87 24.25 11.37
CA ASP A 87 -0.32 23.43 11.31
C ASP A 87 0.02 21.95 11.56
N ILE A 88 -0.98 21.21 12.01
CA ILE A 88 -0.93 19.77 12.28
C ILE A 88 -2.00 19.10 11.45
N GLN A 89 -1.65 18.09 10.67
CA GLN A 89 -2.58 17.30 9.89
C GLN A 89 -2.93 16.00 10.63
N VAL A 90 -4.20 15.79 10.90
CA VAL A 90 -4.69 14.48 11.37
C VAL A 90 -5.51 13.86 10.26
N CYS A 91 -5.02 12.77 9.68
CA CYS A 91 -5.62 12.14 8.52
C CYS A 91 -6.17 10.75 8.84
N LEU A 92 -7.40 10.50 8.39
CA LEU A 92 -8.03 9.18 8.38
C LEU A 92 -7.89 8.61 6.98
N VAL A 93 -7.34 7.41 6.89
CA VAL A 93 -7.03 6.74 5.62
C VAL A 93 -7.89 5.49 5.50
N ASN A 94 -8.68 5.45 4.43
CA ASN A 94 -9.53 4.30 4.13
C ASN A 94 -8.67 3.12 3.63
N THR A 95 -8.70 2.02 4.36
CA THR A 95 -8.00 0.77 4.02
C THR A 95 -8.86 -0.19 3.16
N GLY A 96 -10.07 0.22 2.80
CA GLY A 96 -11.04 -0.63 2.08
C GLY A 96 -11.83 -1.58 2.99
N LYS A 97 -11.71 -1.44 4.32
CA LYS A 97 -12.41 -2.25 5.32
C LYS A 97 -13.44 -1.42 6.08
N GLY A 98 -14.42 -0.90 5.36
CA GLY A 98 -15.46 -0.01 5.90
C GLY A 98 -15.14 1.48 5.71
N VAL A 99 -16.05 2.33 6.16
CA VAL A 99 -15.96 3.79 6.02
C VAL A 99 -15.26 4.39 7.23
N PRO A 100 -14.15 5.16 7.04
CA PRO A 100 -13.52 5.85 8.16
C PRO A 100 -14.49 6.82 8.84
N PHE A 101 -14.39 6.91 10.15
CA PHE A 101 -15.22 7.82 10.95
C PHE A 101 -14.44 8.34 12.16
N ILE A 102 -14.94 9.41 12.79
CA ILE A 102 -14.42 9.94 14.04
C ILE A 102 -15.54 10.53 14.87
N SER A 103 -15.49 10.33 16.18
CA SER A 103 -16.46 10.91 17.12
C SER A 103 -15.97 12.24 17.69
N ALA A 104 -14.68 12.33 18.06
CA ALA A 104 -14.08 13.57 18.51
C ALA A 104 -12.59 13.64 18.14
N LEU A 105 -12.10 14.87 17.96
CA LEU A 105 -10.67 15.17 17.81
C LEU A 105 -10.35 16.33 18.77
N GLU A 106 -9.42 16.07 19.69
CA GLU A 106 -9.07 16.99 20.77
C GLU A 106 -7.60 17.39 20.66
N LEU A 107 -7.31 18.68 20.88
CA LEU A 107 -5.99 19.25 20.88
C LEU A 107 -5.79 20.03 22.19
N ARG A 108 -4.73 19.73 22.93
CA ARG A 108 -4.35 20.43 24.17
C ARG A 108 -2.88 20.83 24.12
N ALA A 109 -2.59 22.09 24.32
CA ALA A 109 -1.23 22.55 24.48
C ALA A 109 -0.70 22.17 25.87
N LEU A 110 0.50 21.62 25.91
CA LEU A 110 1.18 21.28 27.16
C LEU A 110 2.20 22.36 27.51
N ASP A 111 2.66 22.38 28.75
CA ASP A 111 3.75 23.24 29.16
C ASP A 111 5.08 22.84 28.51
N ASP A 112 5.97 23.80 28.37
CA ASP A 112 7.25 23.59 27.70
C ASP A 112 8.11 22.54 28.42
N GLY A 113 8.70 21.67 27.64
CA GLY A 113 9.67 20.66 28.09
C GLY A 113 9.09 19.43 28.77
N ILE A 114 7.73 19.26 28.84
CA ILE A 114 7.14 17.99 29.29
C ILE A 114 6.80 17.09 28.10
N TYR A 115 6.95 15.78 28.26
CA TYR A 115 6.69 14.75 27.23
C TYR A 115 7.40 15.00 25.89
N ARG A 116 8.50 15.76 25.95
CA ARG A 116 9.24 16.14 24.75
C ARG A 116 10.29 15.08 24.42
N LEU A 117 10.29 14.64 23.16
CA LEU A 117 11.34 13.84 22.55
C LEU A 117 12.21 14.71 21.63
N GLU A 118 13.47 14.35 21.45
CA GLU A 118 14.35 14.95 20.43
C GLU A 118 13.86 14.61 19.02
N SER A 119 13.35 13.40 18.82
CA SER A 119 12.73 12.95 17.58
C SER A 119 11.60 11.97 17.88
N GLY A 120 10.55 11.98 17.06
CA GLY A 120 9.39 11.10 17.23
C GLY A 120 8.24 11.72 18.01
N PHE A 121 7.32 10.89 18.44
CA PHE A 121 6.17 11.22 19.27
C PHE A 121 5.94 10.11 20.32
N LEU A 122 5.27 10.47 21.42
CA LEU A 122 4.85 9.49 22.42
C LEU A 122 3.41 9.08 22.15
N GLN A 123 3.16 7.80 21.91
CA GLN A 123 1.81 7.25 21.81
C GLN A 123 1.44 6.61 23.14
N LEU A 124 0.34 7.08 23.74
CA LEU A 124 -0.17 6.53 24.99
C LEU A 124 -0.56 5.06 24.82
N HIS A 125 -0.13 4.24 25.77
CA HIS A 125 -0.58 2.86 25.91
C HIS A 125 -1.49 2.71 27.11
N TRP A 126 -1.02 3.13 28.28
CA TRP A 126 -1.79 3.17 29.53
C TRP A 126 -1.39 4.37 30.37
N ARG A 127 -2.37 4.90 31.11
CA ARG A 127 -2.16 5.89 32.17
C ARG A 127 -2.99 5.49 33.36
N HIS A 128 -2.33 4.99 34.39
CA HIS A 128 -2.98 4.36 35.53
C HIS A 128 -2.88 5.22 36.78
N ASP A 129 -4.03 5.41 37.46
CA ASP A 129 -4.18 5.91 38.81
C ASP A 129 -4.14 4.72 39.77
N ILE A 130 -3.09 4.62 40.59
CA ILE A 130 -2.79 3.44 41.38
C ILE A 130 -3.40 3.56 42.79
N GLY A 131 -4.13 2.52 43.19
CA GLY A 131 -4.73 2.46 44.53
C GLY A 131 -6.11 3.12 44.62
N ARG A 132 -6.62 3.69 43.54
CA ARG A 132 -8.01 4.16 43.42
C ARG A 132 -8.94 2.97 43.22
N SER A 133 -10.12 3.01 43.84
CA SER A 133 -11.12 1.95 43.63
C SER A 133 -11.53 1.90 42.15
N LEU A 134 -11.65 0.68 41.60
CA LEU A 134 -12.10 0.45 40.21
C LEU A 134 -13.57 0.82 39.98
N GLU A 135 -14.32 1.15 41.03
CA GLU A 135 -15.70 1.63 40.96
C GLU A 135 -15.82 3.14 40.66
N TYR A 136 -14.69 3.88 40.80
CA TYR A 136 -14.64 5.28 40.46
C TYR A 136 -14.40 5.51 38.96
N ASP A 137 -14.98 6.60 38.46
CA ASP A 137 -14.72 7.07 37.09
C ASP A 137 -13.25 7.49 36.90
N ASP A 138 -12.82 7.51 35.65
CA ASP A 138 -11.53 8.07 35.25
C ASP A 138 -11.39 9.53 35.72
N VAL A 139 -10.19 9.92 36.08
CA VAL A 139 -9.85 11.32 36.34
C VAL A 139 -9.42 11.99 35.04
N ARG A 140 -10.11 13.06 34.66
CA ARG A 140 -9.80 13.91 33.51
C ARG A 140 -10.18 15.37 33.77
N HIS A 141 -10.33 16.19 32.72
CA HIS A 141 -10.81 17.57 32.83
C HIS A 141 -12.18 17.64 33.54
N PRO A 142 -12.42 18.62 34.46
CA PRO A 142 -11.54 19.75 34.80
C PRO A 142 -10.47 19.48 35.86
N ILE A 143 -10.37 18.26 36.37
CA ILE A 143 -9.43 17.90 37.41
C ILE A 143 -7.98 17.84 36.88
N ASP A 144 -7.79 17.25 35.72
CA ASP A 144 -6.50 17.30 34.98
C ASP A 144 -6.49 18.49 34.03
N VAL A 145 -5.55 19.42 34.23
CA VAL A 145 -5.45 20.67 33.46
C VAL A 145 -5.10 20.46 31.99
N TYR A 146 -4.54 19.31 31.63
CA TYR A 146 -4.21 18.93 30.26
C TYR A 146 -5.23 17.98 29.65
N ASP A 147 -6.31 17.67 30.43
CA ASP A 147 -7.34 16.72 30.04
C ASP A 147 -6.82 15.31 29.74
N ARG A 148 -5.75 14.89 30.42
CA ARG A 148 -5.29 13.50 30.38
C ARG A 148 -6.28 12.61 31.11
N ILE A 149 -6.47 11.40 30.58
CA ILE A 149 -7.40 10.42 31.18
C ILE A 149 -6.59 9.46 32.04
N TRP A 150 -6.87 9.44 33.34
CA TRP A 150 -6.25 8.58 34.33
C TRP A 150 -7.23 7.49 34.77
N THR A 151 -6.94 6.26 34.37
CA THR A 151 -7.82 5.10 34.64
C THR A 151 -7.43 4.44 35.94
N PRO A 152 -8.36 4.21 36.88
CA PRO A 152 -8.09 3.46 38.09
C PRO A 152 -7.55 2.08 37.80
N GLN A 153 -6.43 1.70 38.43
CA GLN A 153 -5.80 0.40 38.29
C GLN A 153 -5.20 -0.07 39.60
N ASN A 154 -5.46 -1.33 39.93
CA ASN A 154 -4.85 -1.96 41.12
C ASN A 154 -4.04 -3.15 40.66
N TYR A 155 -2.77 -3.12 41.05
CA TYR A 155 -1.85 -4.24 40.90
C TYR A 155 -1.84 -5.06 42.17
N ASN A 156 -1.44 -6.30 42.13
CA ASN A 156 -1.35 -7.16 43.32
C ASN A 156 -0.10 -6.89 44.21
N PHE A 157 0.15 -5.60 44.50
CA PHE A 157 1.36 -5.19 45.19
C PHE A 157 1.27 -5.29 46.74
N GLY A 158 0.10 -5.36 47.32
CA GLY A 158 -0.08 -5.53 48.77
C GLY A 158 -1.12 -4.64 49.39
N VAL A 159 -0.82 -3.41 49.77
CA VAL A 159 -1.70 -2.52 50.55
C VAL A 159 -2.02 -1.25 49.76
N ILE A 160 -3.30 -0.92 49.65
CA ILE A 160 -3.78 0.36 49.18
C ILE A 160 -3.73 1.35 50.33
N ILE A 161 -3.17 2.50 50.10
CA ILE A 161 -3.11 3.62 51.04
C ILE A 161 -3.68 4.87 50.39
N ASN A 162 -4.26 5.74 51.19
CA ASN A 162 -4.84 7.01 50.72
C ASN A 162 -4.67 8.13 51.74
N THR A 163 -4.86 9.37 51.28
CA THR A 163 -4.85 10.55 52.14
C THR A 163 -5.96 11.52 51.72
N THR A 164 -6.56 12.19 52.74
CA THR A 164 -7.46 13.32 52.49
C THR A 164 -6.76 14.67 52.43
N SER A 165 -5.42 14.68 52.73
CA SER A 165 -4.62 15.90 52.68
C SER A 165 -4.47 16.41 51.23
N ALA A 166 -4.51 17.72 51.09
CA ALA A 166 -4.26 18.32 49.78
C ALA A 166 -2.79 18.13 49.35
N ILE A 167 -2.60 17.56 48.17
CA ILE A 167 -1.28 17.46 47.55
C ILE A 167 -0.92 18.83 46.99
N ASN A 168 0.29 19.28 47.25
CA ASN A 168 0.75 20.57 46.75
C ASN A 168 1.15 20.45 45.27
N VAL A 169 0.19 20.75 44.41
CA VAL A 169 0.36 20.71 42.94
C VAL A 169 0.68 22.08 42.33
N SER A 170 0.64 23.14 43.15
CA SER A 170 0.77 24.55 42.69
C SER A 170 2.17 25.12 42.63
N ASP A 171 3.15 24.46 43.22
CA ASP A 171 4.54 24.97 43.21
C ASP A 171 5.16 24.74 41.82
N ASN A 172 5.63 25.84 41.24
CA ASN A 172 6.40 25.87 39.99
C ASN A 172 7.80 25.24 40.11
N ASN A 173 8.00 24.36 41.07
CA ASN A 173 9.24 23.61 41.27
C ASN A 173 9.27 22.40 40.32
N ASP A 174 10.44 22.01 39.87
CA ASP A 174 10.71 20.84 39.01
C ASP A 174 10.02 19.55 39.49
N ALA A 175 9.63 19.50 40.78
CA ALA A 175 8.96 18.38 41.40
C ALA A 175 7.57 18.06 40.81
N ASN A 176 6.78 19.04 40.39
CA ASN A 176 5.47 18.82 39.80
C ASN A 176 5.36 19.31 38.32
N LYS A 177 6.47 19.22 37.64
CA LYS A 177 6.58 19.61 36.22
C LYS A 177 5.47 19.09 35.33
N TYR A 178 4.99 17.86 35.59
CA TYR A 178 3.94 17.21 34.80
C TYR A 178 2.52 17.55 35.25
N LYS A 179 2.33 18.36 36.32
CA LYS A 179 1.00 18.75 36.85
C LYS A 179 0.03 17.58 36.95
N VAL A 180 0.47 16.46 37.52
CA VAL A 180 -0.42 15.34 37.79
C VAL A 180 -1.47 15.77 38.81
N PRO A 181 -2.76 15.47 38.59
CA PRO A 181 -3.81 15.89 39.51
C PRO A 181 -3.60 15.40 40.96
N GLY A 182 -3.86 16.27 41.93
CA GLY A 182 -3.81 15.88 43.33
C GLY A 182 -4.73 14.71 43.65
N GLU A 183 -5.85 14.60 42.95
CA GLU A 183 -6.82 13.51 43.06
C GLU A 183 -6.20 12.15 42.74
N VAL A 184 -5.36 12.06 41.67
CA VAL A 184 -4.60 10.87 41.27
C VAL A 184 -3.51 10.56 42.28
N LEU A 185 -2.86 11.57 42.81
CA LEU A 185 -1.72 11.41 43.71
C LEU A 185 -2.08 11.11 45.17
N ARG A 186 -3.39 11.26 45.55
CA ARG A 186 -3.88 10.97 46.93
C ARG A 186 -3.98 9.48 47.25
N THR A 187 -3.90 8.62 46.24
CA THR A 187 -3.91 7.16 46.42
C THR A 187 -2.60 6.56 45.98
N ALA A 188 -2.28 5.42 46.54
CA ALA A 188 -1.09 4.65 46.16
C ALA A 188 -1.24 3.18 46.57
N GLN A 189 -0.43 2.34 45.97
CA GLN A 189 -0.19 0.98 46.43
C GLN A 189 1.22 0.88 46.97
N ARG A 190 1.38 0.18 48.13
CA ARG A 190 2.67 -0.15 48.70
C ARG A 190 2.80 -1.64 49.01
N THR A 191 4.01 -2.14 49.13
CA THR A 191 4.25 -3.48 49.63
C THR A 191 3.97 -3.55 51.15
N ARG A 192 3.83 -4.80 51.64
CA ARG A 192 3.63 -5.04 53.08
C ARG A 192 4.93 -4.87 53.89
N SER A 193 6.07 -5.05 53.26
CA SER A 193 7.39 -5.00 53.88
C SER A 193 8.36 -4.18 53.03
N ALA A 194 9.32 -3.54 53.71
CA ALA A 194 10.43 -2.85 53.03
C ALA A 194 11.36 -3.80 52.26
N SER A 195 11.35 -5.10 52.58
CA SER A 195 12.11 -6.11 51.86
C SER A 195 11.42 -6.63 50.60
N SER A 196 10.13 -6.28 50.39
CA SER A 196 9.37 -6.64 49.21
C SER A 196 9.51 -5.56 48.17
N ARG A 197 9.32 -5.92 46.87
CA ARG A 197 9.41 -5.04 45.76
C ARG A 197 8.07 -4.99 45.00
N LEU A 198 7.84 -3.92 44.23
CA LEU A 198 6.74 -3.75 43.28
C LEU A 198 7.29 -4.05 41.90
N ASP A 199 6.94 -5.19 41.30
CA ASP A 199 7.36 -5.53 39.95
C ASP A 199 6.23 -5.23 38.99
N ILE A 200 6.50 -4.36 38.01
CA ILE A 200 5.59 -4.02 36.91
C ILE A 200 6.13 -4.63 35.64
N GLN A 201 5.44 -5.63 35.13
CA GLN A 201 5.81 -6.37 33.95
C GLN A 201 4.69 -6.32 32.91
N TRP A 202 5.05 -6.10 31.66
CA TRP A 202 4.13 -6.23 30.55
C TRP A 202 4.83 -6.80 29.31
N PRO A 203 4.13 -7.63 28.51
CA PRO A 203 4.61 -8.02 27.20
C PRO A 203 4.30 -6.87 26.23
N PRO A 204 5.28 -6.28 25.54
CA PRO A 204 5.01 -5.33 24.48
C PRO A 204 4.22 -6.02 23.36
N PRO A 205 3.20 -5.35 22.81
CA PRO A 205 2.31 -5.95 21.79
C PRO A 205 3.01 -6.30 20.47
N LYS A 206 4.21 -5.75 20.22
CA LYS A 206 5.05 -6.07 19.06
C LYS A 206 6.52 -5.92 19.44
N SER A 207 7.37 -6.86 19.02
CA SER A 207 8.82 -6.73 19.12
C SER A 207 9.33 -5.51 18.33
N GLY A 208 10.33 -4.82 18.85
CA GLY A 208 10.99 -3.69 18.17
C GLY A 208 10.40 -2.30 18.42
N LYS A 209 9.37 -2.16 19.28
CA LYS A 209 8.91 -0.83 19.73
C LYS A 209 9.73 -0.37 20.93
N LYS A 210 10.09 0.92 20.93
CA LYS A 210 10.70 1.60 22.07
C LYS A 210 9.62 2.08 23.03
N TRP A 211 9.90 1.99 24.32
CA TRP A 211 9.00 2.39 25.39
C TRP A 211 9.64 3.44 26.28
N ILE A 212 8.82 4.32 26.85
CA ILE A 212 9.16 5.25 27.91
C ILE A 212 8.07 5.14 28.98
N VAL A 213 8.49 5.05 30.25
CA VAL A 213 7.59 4.95 31.39
C VAL A 213 7.82 6.11 32.34
N TYR A 214 6.74 6.73 32.79
CA TYR A 214 6.73 7.79 33.78
C TYR A 214 6.14 7.25 35.09
N PHE A 215 6.94 7.20 36.14
CA PHE A 215 6.53 6.76 37.48
C PHE A 215 6.32 8.00 38.35
N HIS A 216 5.13 8.14 38.94
CA HIS A 216 4.74 9.27 39.76
C HIS A 216 4.65 8.82 41.21
N PHE A 217 5.37 9.51 42.05
CA PHE A 217 5.50 9.21 43.49
C PHE A 217 5.12 10.41 44.31
N VAL A 218 4.39 10.19 45.43
CA VAL A 218 4.15 11.14 46.50
C VAL A 218 4.15 10.37 47.82
N GLU A 219 4.86 10.86 48.82
CA GLU A 219 4.71 10.34 50.19
C GLU A 219 3.40 10.86 50.77
N ILE A 220 2.45 9.96 51.01
CA ILE A 220 1.10 10.26 51.51
C ILE A 220 0.90 9.78 52.98
N GLU A 221 1.85 9.02 53.53
CA GLU A 221 1.86 8.61 54.95
C GLU A 221 2.76 9.54 55.77
N ARG A 222 2.34 9.92 56.98
CA ARG A 222 3.18 10.65 57.91
C ARG A 222 4.17 9.69 58.57
N LEU A 223 5.37 9.71 58.07
CA LEU A 223 6.45 8.92 58.66
C LEU A 223 6.93 9.50 60.00
N THR A 224 7.55 8.67 60.86
CA THR A 224 8.12 9.08 62.12
C THR A 224 9.16 10.23 61.87
N SER A 225 9.22 11.20 62.77
CA SER A 225 10.11 12.35 62.65
C SER A 225 11.54 12.01 62.24
N GLY A 226 12.00 12.64 61.16
CA GLY A 226 13.35 12.45 60.60
C GLY A 226 13.51 11.29 59.61
N LEU A 227 12.51 10.42 59.44
CA LEU A 227 12.56 9.35 58.45
C LEU A 227 12.01 9.83 57.11
N LYS A 228 12.67 9.47 55.98
CA LYS A 228 12.22 9.65 54.63
C LYS A 228 12.08 8.29 53.95
N ARG A 229 11.03 8.13 53.10
CA ARG A 229 10.94 6.96 52.22
C ARG A 229 11.86 7.19 51.03
N VAL A 230 12.78 6.27 50.80
CA VAL A 230 13.69 6.30 49.65
C VAL A 230 13.38 5.09 48.79
N VAL A 231 12.97 5.35 47.54
CA VAL A 231 12.62 4.31 46.59
C VAL A 231 13.62 4.28 45.42
N THR A 232 13.91 3.08 44.97
CA THR A 232 14.77 2.82 43.82
C THR A 232 13.95 2.18 42.74
N VAL A 233 13.90 2.81 41.59
CA VAL A 233 13.31 2.23 40.37
C VAL A 233 14.43 1.67 39.53
N SER A 234 14.39 0.40 39.23
CA SER A 234 15.36 -0.31 38.40
C SER A 234 14.65 -1.11 37.29
N MET A 235 15.37 -1.35 36.21
CA MET A 235 14.92 -2.26 35.13
C MET A 235 15.73 -3.57 35.25
N ILE A 236 15.05 -4.72 35.23
CA ILE A 236 15.67 -6.01 35.56
C ILE A 236 16.72 -6.41 34.50
N ASP A 237 16.49 -6.11 33.25
CA ASP A 237 17.35 -6.52 32.12
C ASP A 237 18.18 -5.36 31.52
N ASN A 238 18.34 -4.26 32.26
CA ASN A 238 19.07 -3.08 31.83
C ASN A 238 19.77 -2.39 33.01
N ASN A 239 20.83 -1.64 32.75
CA ASN A 239 21.57 -0.89 33.77
C ASN A 239 20.84 0.37 34.29
N PHE A 240 19.55 0.55 34.00
CA PHE A 240 18.79 1.66 34.50
C PHE A 240 18.48 1.47 36.00
N THR A 241 18.93 2.44 36.78
CA THR A 241 18.61 2.52 38.22
C THR A 241 18.51 3.98 38.60
N LYS A 242 17.39 4.35 39.23
CA LYS A 242 17.14 5.71 39.72
C LYS A 242 16.59 5.68 41.14
N THR A 243 17.30 6.29 42.07
CA THR A 243 16.88 6.40 43.49
C THR A 243 16.35 7.80 43.75
N VAL A 244 15.21 7.90 44.42
CA VAL A 244 14.57 9.16 44.82
C VAL A 244 14.13 9.10 46.27
N SER A 245 14.28 10.24 46.98
CA SER A 245 13.80 10.42 48.36
C SER A 245 12.47 11.16 48.32
N LEU A 246 11.44 10.59 48.92
CA LEU A 246 10.09 11.15 48.92
C LEU A 246 9.92 12.10 50.13
N GLU A 247 9.31 13.25 49.86
CA GLU A 247 8.90 14.20 50.88
C GLU A 247 7.37 14.21 50.99
N TYR A 248 6.86 14.39 52.20
CA TYR A 248 5.41 14.38 52.50
C TYR A 248 4.64 15.37 51.64
N LEU A 249 3.66 14.85 50.86
CA LEU A 249 2.78 15.58 49.96
C LEU A 249 3.47 16.34 48.79
N LYS A 250 4.74 16.01 48.49
CA LYS A 250 5.46 16.57 47.33
C LYS A 250 5.63 15.54 46.24
N PRO A 251 5.10 15.81 45.03
CA PRO A 251 5.24 14.93 43.87
C PRO A 251 6.71 14.78 43.42
N VAL A 252 7.07 13.58 42.96
CA VAL A 252 8.35 13.30 42.32
C VAL A 252 8.08 12.38 41.14
N VAL A 253 8.73 12.64 40.00
CA VAL A 253 8.58 11.84 38.79
C VAL A 253 9.92 11.18 38.44
N VAL A 254 9.89 9.90 38.16
CA VAL A 254 11.01 9.16 37.58
C VAL A 254 10.62 8.76 36.14
N VAL A 255 11.44 9.16 35.19
CA VAL A 255 11.25 8.81 33.79
C VAL A 255 12.30 7.79 33.39
N SER A 256 11.86 6.67 32.77
CA SER A 256 12.78 5.67 32.25
C SER A 256 13.53 6.19 31.01
N PRO A 257 14.71 5.62 30.68
CA PRO A 257 15.24 5.76 29.33
C PRO A 257 14.30 5.11 28.29
N GLN A 258 14.59 5.30 27.02
CA GLN A 258 13.95 4.51 25.96
C GLN A 258 14.42 3.06 26.06
N VAL A 259 13.50 2.13 26.19
CA VAL A 259 13.78 0.70 26.38
C VAL A 259 13.09 -0.13 25.31
N GLU A 260 13.76 -1.19 24.86
CA GLU A 260 13.23 -2.18 23.91
C GLU A 260 13.32 -3.57 24.55
N GLY A 261 12.41 -4.48 24.20
CA GLY A 261 12.45 -5.87 24.67
C GLY A 261 11.17 -6.63 24.36
N LEU A 262 11.23 -7.94 24.51
CA LEU A 262 10.06 -8.84 24.39
C LEU A 262 9.19 -8.81 25.65
N THR A 263 9.83 -8.57 26.80
CA THR A 263 9.17 -8.40 28.09
C THR A 263 9.94 -7.31 28.81
N ILE A 264 9.23 -6.29 29.28
CA ILE A 264 9.83 -5.18 30.03
C ILE A 264 9.38 -5.30 31.48
N THR A 265 10.32 -5.36 32.37
CA THR A 265 10.08 -5.46 33.84
C THR A 265 10.80 -4.35 34.55
N PHE A 266 10.04 -3.48 35.23
CA PHE A 266 10.57 -2.53 36.19
C PHE A 266 10.31 -3.02 37.62
N SER A 267 11.30 -2.87 38.47
CA SER A 267 11.21 -3.15 39.90
C SER A 267 11.33 -1.88 40.71
N ILE A 268 10.43 -1.66 41.63
CA ILE A 268 10.44 -0.54 42.56
C ILE A 268 10.66 -1.12 43.98
N GLU A 269 11.77 -0.76 44.58
CA GLU A 269 12.18 -1.31 45.88
C GLU A 269 12.59 -0.20 46.88
N SER A 270 12.60 -0.53 48.16
CA SER A 270 13.15 0.35 49.18
C SER A 270 14.68 0.37 49.07
N ALA A 271 15.26 1.55 49.04
CA ALA A 271 16.72 1.71 49.02
C ALA A 271 17.41 1.12 50.28
N SER A 272 16.64 0.94 51.35
CA SER A 272 17.09 0.27 52.56
C SER A 272 16.09 -0.81 52.97
N LYS A 273 16.52 -2.04 53.08
CA LYS A 273 15.67 -3.19 53.48
C LYS A 273 15.03 -3.03 54.87
N SER A 274 15.60 -2.20 55.73
CA SER A 274 15.09 -1.84 57.06
C SER A 274 14.25 -0.56 57.06
N GLY A 275 14.06 0.09 55.86
CA GLY A 275 13.33 1.33 55.73
C GLY A 275 11.81 1.13 55.53
N ASN A 276 11.17 2.16 55.00
CA ASN A 276 9.74 2.11 54.68
C ASN A 276 9.48 1.31 53.39
N PRO A 277 8.37 0.56 53.30
CA PRO A 277 7.98 -0.16 52.08
C PRO A 277 7.89 0.79 50.84
N PRO A 278 8.28 0.33 49.63
CA PRO A 278 8.13 1.14 48.42
C PRO A 278 6.66 1.39 48.10
N ILE A 279 6.38 2.54 47.48
CA ILE A 279 5.04 2.96 47.08
C ILE A 279 5.04 3.40 45.61
N LEU A 280 3.86 3.39 44.98
CA LEU A 280 3.60 3.96 43.67
C LEU A 280 2.21 4.58 43.62
N ASN A 281 2.12 5.85 43.17
CA ASN A 281 0.83 6.59 43.10
C ASN A 281 0.22 6.53 41.69
N ALA A 282 1.03 6.71 40.63
CA ALA A 282 0.53 6.65 39.26
C ALA A 282 1.68 6.25 38.30
N VAL A 283 1.30 5.74 37.14
CA VAL A 283 2.24 5.35 36.11
C VAL A 283 1.68 5.58 34.71
N GLU A 284 2.53 6.03 33.78
CA GLU A 284 2.19 6.21 32.37
C GLU A 284 3.13 5.41 31.49
N PHE A 285 2.57 4.71 30.50
CA PHE A 285 3.29 3.90 29.54
C PHE A 285 3.10 4.47 28.15
N TYR A 286 4.18 4.83 27.50
CA TYR A 286 4.19 5.33 26.13
C TYR A 286 5.05 4.47 25.23
N THR A 287 4.61 4.24 24.02
CA THR A 287 5.48 3.79 22.94
C THR A 287 6.02 5.00 22.18
N VAL A 288 7.26 4.90 21.71
CA VAL A 288 7.88 5.92 20.87
C VAL A 288 7.54 5.62 19.41
N GLY A 289 6.86 6.56 18.75
CA GLY A 289 6.60 6.54 17.33
C GLY A 289 7.72 7.27 16.58
N ASP A 290 8.20 6.70 15.51
CA ASP A 290 9.23 7.32 14.66
C ASP A 290 8.60 8.30 13.66
N LEU A 291 9.37 9.32 13.26
CA LEU A 291 9.04 10.28 12.21
C LEU A 291 10.03 10.10 11.04
N PRO A 292 9.94 8.99 10.29
CA PRO A 292 10.93 8.64 9.27
C PRO A 292 10.85 9.52 8.03
N PHE A 293 9.72 10.20 7.81
CA PHE A 293 9.47 10.95 6.59
C PHE A 293 9.72 12.44 6.78
N VAL A 294 10.20 13.07 5.71
CA VAL A 294 10.35 14.53 5.61
C VAL A 294 9.24 15.05 4.69
N PRO A 295 8.53 16.13 5.08
CA PRO A 295 7.45 16.67 4.26
C PRO A 295 7.97 17.26 2.94
N THR A 296 7.04 17.44 2.00
CA THR A 296 7.30 18.10 0.72
C THR A 296 7.94 19.48 0.93
N ALA A 297 8.88 19.86 0.07
CA ALA A 297 9.55 21.14 0.13
C ALA A 297 8.55 22.31 0.16
N GLN A 298 8.75 23.25 1.08
CA GLN A 298 7.80 24.34 1.36
C GLN A 298 7.52 25.23 0.16
N ASP A 299 8.51 25.46 -0.71
CA ASP A 299 8.32 26.23 -1.94
C ASP A 299 7.31 25.56 -2.88
N ASP A 300 7.38 24.23 -3.01
CA ASP A 300 6.45 23.46 -3.84
C ASP A 300 5.06 23.43 -3.21
N VAL A 301 4.98 23.28 -1.87
CA VAL A 301 3.71 23.33 -1.11
C VAL A 301 3.02 24.67 -1.36
N LYS A 302 3.76 25.78 -1.25
CA LYS A 302 3.25 27.12 -1.50
C LYS A 302 2.80 27.27 -2.95
N ALA A 303 3.63 26.86 -3.92
CA ALA A 303 3.30 26.96 -5.34
C ALA A 303 2.01 26.22 -5.69
N ILE A 304 1.84 24.97 -5.24
CA ILE A 304 0.62 24.20 -5.50
C ILE A 304 -0.59 24.76 -4.76
N THR A 305 -0.41 25.28 -3.55
CA THR A 305 -1.48 25.94 -2.80
C THR A 305 -1.99 27.16 -3.54
N ASP A 306 -1.10 27.97 -4.09
CA ASP A 306 -1.43 29.16 -4.88
C ASP A 306 -2.12 28.76 -6.22
N ILE A 307 -1.65 27.71 -6.89
CA ILE A 307 -2.28 27.13 -8.09
C ILE A 307 -3.68 26.63 -7.77
N LYS A 308 -3.84 25.86 -6.66
CA LYS A 308 -5.12 25.34 -6.19
C LYS A 308 -6.11 26.45 -5.90
N ALA A 309 -5.68 27.51 -5.23
CA ALA A 309 -6.51 28.67 -4.89
C ALA A 309 -6.91 29.46 -6.13
N THR A 310 -5.96 29.77 -7.03
CA THR A 310 -6.21 30.58 -8.23
C THR A 310 -7.18 29.92 -9.20
N TYR A 311 -7.03 28.62 -9.42
CA TYR A 311 -7.89 27.87 -10.34
C TYR A 311 -9.08 27.19 -9.66
N HIS A 312 -9.29 27.42 -8.35
CA HIS A 312 -10.37 26.82 -7.57
C HIS A 312 -10.44 25.28 -7.70
N ILE A 313 -9.28 24.60 -7.74
CA ILE A 313 -9.20 23.17 -7.96
C ILE A 313 -9.80 22.43 -6.77
N LYS A 314 -10.83 21.63 -7.02
CA LYS A 314 -11.50 20.77 -6.04
C LYS A 314 -11.28 19.31 -6.41
N ARG A 315 -10.24 18.68 -5.86
CA ARG A 315 -9.98 17.25 -6.00
C ARG A 315 -10.00 16.62 -4.62
N GLU A 316 -10.72 15.53 -4.46
CA GLU A 316 -10.86 14.83 -3.17
C GLU A 316 -9.52 14.34 -2.64
N SER A 317 -8.61 13.93 -3.53
CA SER A 317 -7.27 13.46 -3.19
C SER A 317 -6.31 14.58 -2.73
N TRP A 318 -6.68 15.86 -2.91
CA TRP A 318 -5.81 17.00 -2.60
C TRP A 318 -5.94 17.42 -1.13
N GLN A 319 -5.56 16.49 -0.24
CA GLN A 319 -5.58 16.65 1.22
C GLN A 319 -4.28 16.13 1.84
N GLY A 320 -3.86 16.71 2.96
CA GLY A 320 -2.58 16.41 3.61
C GLY A 320 -1.38 16.87 2.80
N ASP A 321 -0.20 16.28 3.02
CA ASP A 321 1.01 16.60 2.26
C ASP A 321 0.89 16.16 0.79
N LEU A 322 1.57 16.88 -0.11
CA LEU A 322 1.44 16.69 -1.56
C LEU A 322 2.08 15.40 -2.06
N CYS A 323 3.25 15.05 -1.50
CA CYS A 323 4.11 13.97 -1.96
C CYS A 323 4.22 12.80 -0.97
N VAL A 324 3.94 13.04 0.32
CA VAL A 324 4.20 12.07 1.39
C VAL A 324 2.93 11.83 2.23
N PRO A 325 2.65 10.58 2.61
CA PRO A 325 3.28 9.33 2.18
C PRO A 325 3.06 9.08 0.68
N ILE A 326 4.01 8.41 0.05
CA ILE A 326 4.03 8.19 -1.41
C ILE A 326 2.75 7.53 -1.95
N ASN A 327 2.08 6.73 -1.11
CA ASN A 327 0.82 6.06 -1.46
C ASN A 327 -0.36 7.03 -1.60
N TYR A 328 -0.22 8.26 -1.13
CA TYR A 328 -1.28 9.28 -1.08
C TYR A 328 -0.85 10.58 -1.74
N ILE A 329 0.06 10.51 -2.73
CA ILE A 329 0.41 11.66 -3.59
C ILE A 329 -0.87 12.21 -4.22
N TRP A 330 -0.97 13.53 -4.28
CA TRP A 330 -2.12 14.19 -4.88
C TRP A 330 -2.27 13.84 -6.35
N ASP A 331 -3.51 13.55 -6.79
CA ASP A 331 -3.80 13.20 -8.18
C ASP A 331 -3.29 14.27 -9.16
N GLY A 332 -2.50 13.80 -10.13
CA GLY A 332 -1.89 14.68 -11.13
C GLY A 332 -0.53 15.20 -10.74
N LEU A 333 -0.02 14.89 -9.54
CA LEU A 333 1.35 15.14 -9.15
C LEU A 333 2.23 13.91 -9.28
N ASN A 334 3.51 14.13 -9.56
CA ASN A 334 4.59 13.18 -9.35
C ASN A 334 5.72 13.89 -8.63
N CYS A 335 6.35 13.18 -7.69
CA CYS A 335 7.37 13.78 -6.82
C CYS A 335 8.70 13.03 -6.95
N SER A 336 9.81 13.75 -6.69
CA SER A 336 11.13 13.18 -6.61
C SER A 336 11.33 12.39 -5.31
N TYR A 337 12.35 11.55 -5.28
CA TYR A 337 12.81 10.86 -4.06
C TYR A 337 13.90 11.63 -3.30
N GLU A 338 14.11 12.91 -3.64
CA GLU A 338 15.01 13.80 -2.90
C GLU A 338 14.49 13.99 -1.47
N ASN A 339 15.33 14.45 -0.59
CA ASN A 339 14.99 14.80 0.78
C ASN A 339 15.29 16.29 1.03
N PRO A 340 14.28 17.15 1.09
CA PRO A 340 12.83 16.90 1.00
C PRO A 340 12.35 16.57 -0.42
N PRO A 341 11.22 15.84 -0.56
CA PRO A 341 10.60 15.55 -1.86
C PRO A 341 10.20 16.83 -2.60
N ARG A 342 10.36 16.81 -3.95
CA ARG A 342 10.03 17.92 -4.84
C ARG A 342 9.06 17.49 -5.93
N ILE A 343 8.23 18.40 -6.41
CA ILE A 343 7.30 18.12 -7.51
C ILE A 343 8.07 18.12 -8.84
N ILE A 344 8.04 16.98 -9.53
CA ILE A 344 8.65 16.79 -10.85
C ILE A 344 7.63 16.72 -11.99
N SER A 345 6.36 16.45 -11.70
CA SER A 345 5.30 16.41 -12.71
C SER A 345 4.01 17.00 -12.17
N LEU A 346 3.37 17.86 -12.99
CA LEU A 346 2.06 18.42 -12.72
C LEU A 346 1.14 18.19 -13.92
N ARG A 347 0.05 17.44 -13.72
CA ARG A 347 -0.96 17.12 -14.73
C ARG A 347 -2.31 17.66 -14.32
N LEU A 348 -2.72 18.71 -15.00
CA LEU A 348 -4.01 19.38 -14.82
C LEU A 348 -4.78 19.45 -16.14
N SER A 349 -4.59 18.46 -17.03
CA SER A 349 -5.37 18.34 -18.26
C SER A 349 -6.85 18.15 -17.94
N SER A 350 -7.74 18.76 -18.76
CA SER A 350 -9.20 18.66 -18.61
C SER A 350 -9.71 18.95 -17.20
N SER A 351 -9.12 19.97 -16.55
CA SER A 351 -9.44 20.34 -15.16
C SER A 351 -10.28 21.62 -15.07
N ASN A 352 -10.86 22.07 -16.19
CA ASN A 352 -11.69 23.28 -16.29
C ASN A 352 -10.98 24.54 -15.81
N LEU A 353 -9.66 24.63 -16.01
CA LEU A 353 -8.88 25.80 -15.63
C LEU A 353 -9.26 26.98 -16.53
N THR A 354 -9.51 28.15 -15.93
CA THR A 354 -9.91 29.38 -16.61
C THR A 354 -8.97 30.54 -16.27
N GLY A 355 -8.94 31.59 -17.11
CA GLY A 355 -8.09 32.75 -16.90
C GLY A 355 -6.67 32.58 -17.44
N GLY A 356 -5.73 33.41 -16.98
CA GLY A 356 -4.34 33.35 -17.42
C GLY A 356 -3.52 32.29 -16.70
N MET A 357 -2.35 31.97 -17.24
CA MET A 357 -1.40 31.06 -16.58
C MET A 357 -0.83 31.74 -15.34
N VAL A 358 -0.97 31.11 -14.18
CA VAL A 358 -0.51 31.64 -12.89
C VAL A 358 1.01 31.60 -12.75
N SER A 359 1.61 32.66 -12.20
CA SER A 359 3.06 32.74 -11.98
C SER A 359 3.61 31.68 -11.02
N ALA A 360 2.77 31.18 -10.11
CA ALA A 360 3.15 30.12 -9.17
C ALA A 360 3.70 28.86 -9.86
N LEU A 361 3.30 28.58 -11.11
CA LEU A 361 3.87 27.48 -11.89
C LEU A 361 5.39 27.56 -12.03
N SER A 362 5.95 28.76 -12.13
CA SER A 362 7.39 28.97 -12.27
C SER A 362 8.19 28.76 -10.97
N HIS A 363 7.52 28.64 -9.83
CA HIS A 363 8.16 28.34 -8.55
C HIS A 363 8.44 26.83 -8.34
N LEU A 364 7.85 25.97 -9.17
CA LEU A 364 8.12 24.54 -9.15
C LEU A 364 9.47 24.22 -9.82
N SER A 365 10.56 24.59 -9.18
CA SER A 365 11.90 24.64 -9.78
C SER A 365 12.45 23.27 -10.24
N ARG A 366 11.88 22.14 -9.75
CA ARG A 366 12.25 20.78 -10.15
C ARG A 366 11.28 20.17 -11.17
N LEU A 367 10.32 20.95 -11.67
CA LEU A 367 9.31 20.47 -12.59
C LEU A 367 9.94 20.04 -13.94
N GLU A 368 9.69 18.80 -14.33
CA GLU A 368 10.15 18.18 -15.58
C GLU A 368 9.00 18.04 -16.60
N TYR A 369 7.78 17.81 -16.10
CA TYR A 369 6.60 17.54 -16.91
C TYR A 369 5.44 18.44 -16.48
N LEU A 370 4.90 19.23 -17.44
CA LEU A 370 3.73 20.09 -17.21
C LEU A 370 2.69 19.84 -18.29
N ASP A 371 1.49 19.39 -17.90
CA ASP A 371 0.35 19.20 -18.79
C ASP A 371 -0.85 20.00 -18.29
N LEU A 372 -1.19 21.04 -19.03
CA LEU A 372 -2.35 21.92 -18.83
C LEU A 372 -3.32 21.83 -20.02
N SER A 373 -3.26 20.78 -20.83
CA SER A 373 -4.05 20.61 -22.03
C SER A 373 -5.55 20.53 -21.77
N ASN A 374 -6.36 20.83 -22.81
CA ASN A 374 -7.81 20.70 -22.75
C ASN A 374 -8.45 21.48 -21.59
N ASN A 375 -8.03 22.74 -21.42
CA ASN A 375 -8.60 23.68 -20.48
C ASN A 375 -9.12 24.95 -21.19
N GLN A 376 -9.52 25.95 -20.42
CA GLN A 376 -10.02 27.21 -20.94
C GLN A 376 -9.04 28.37 -20.60
N LEU A 377 -7.73 28.08 -20.59
CA LEU A 377 -6.71 29.07 -20.30
C LEU A 377 -6.63 30.11 -21.41
N THR A 378 -6.48 31.38 -21.04
CA THR A 378 -6.43 32.54 -21.93
C THR A 378 -5.14 33.35 -21.69
N GLY A 379 -4.90 34.37 -22.52
CA GLY A 379 -3.75 35.23 -22.38
C GLY A 379 -2.46 34.66 -22.98
N THR A 380 -1.31 35.15 -22.50
CA THR A 380 0.01 34.80 -23.01
C THR A 380 0.69 33.70 -22.19
N ILE A 381 1.56 32.95 -22.81
CA ILE A 381 2.48 32.03 -22.12
C ILE A 381 3.50 32.91 -21.38
N PRO A 382 3.62 32.76 -20.04
CA PRO A 382 4.55 33.55 -19.25
C PRO A 382 6.02 33.26 -19.58
N GLU A 383 6.85 34.29 -19.72
CA GLU A 383 8.30 34.14 -19.93
C GLU A 383 8.98 33.40 -18.76
N THR A 384 8.42 33.51 -17.54
CA THR A 384 8.93 32.86 -16.34
C THR A 384 8.99 31.35 -16.42
N LEU A 385 8.15 30.75 -17.28
CA LEU A 385 8.21 29.30 -17.52
C LEU A 385 9.52 28.86 -18.19
N ALA A 386 10.17 29.73 -18.93
CA ALA A 386 11.50 29.47 -19.50
C ALA A 386 12.58 29.29 -18.43
N GLY A 387 12.36 29.82 -17.23
CA GLY A 387 13.24 29.68 -16.06
C GLY A 387 13.22 28.27 -15.44
N LEU A 388 12.24 27.45 -15.77
CA LEU A 388 12.16 26.05 -15.32
C LEU A 388 13.17 25.19 -16.11
N GLN A 389 14.42 25.16 -15.66
CA GLN A 389 15.52 24.52 -16.39
C GLN A 389 15.31 23.01 -16.57
N ASN A 390 14.66 22.34 -15.61
CA ASN A 390 14.38 20.90 -15.65
C ASN A 390 13.17 20.53 -16.52
N LEU A 391 12.34 21.50 -16.94
CA LEU A 391 11.13 21.23 -17.71
C LEU A 391 11.49 20.69 -19.10
N THR A 392 11.16 19.43 -19.36
CA THR A 392 11.41 18.73 -20.63
C THR A 392 10.16 18.55 -21.47
N PHE A 393 8.99 18.59 -20.84
CA PHE A 393 7.69 18.42 -21.51
C PHE A 393 6.70 19.49 -21.06
N LEU A 394 6.08 20.19 -22.03
CA LEU A 394 5.05 21.20 -21.81
C LEU A 394 3.89 20.99 -22.78
N ASN A 395 2.72 20.62 -22.29
CA ASN A 395 1.51 20.47 -23.09
C ASN A 395 0.48 21.55 -22.76
N LEU A 396 0.21 22.42 -23.72
CA LEU A 396 -0.77 23.52 -23.61
C LEU A 396 -1.87 23.41 -24.66
N SER A 397 -1.97 22.29 -25.40
CA SER A 397 -2.96 22.08 -26.46
C SER A 397 -4.39 22.12 -25.91
N GLY A 398 -5.39 22.48 -26.75
CA GLY A 398 -6.79 22.56 -26.33
C GLY A 398 -7.07 23.72 -25.36
N ASN A 399 -6.37 24.87 -25.52
CA ASN A 399 -6.58 26.08 -24.73
C ASN A 399 -6.85 27.31 -25.62
N ASN A 400 -7.33 28.40 -25.03
CA ASN A 400 -7.60 29.66 -25.68
C ASN A 400 -6.45 30.68 -25.57
N LEU A 401 -5.19 30.19 -25.55
CA LEU A 401 -4.01 31.05 -25.40
C LEU A 401 -3.80 31.92 -26.64
N ILE A 402 -3.61 33.21 -26.40
CA ILE A 402 -3.44 34.23 -27.44
C ILE A 402 -1.98 34.68 -27.43
N LYS A 403 -1.16 34.25 -28.31
CA LYS A 403 0.13 34.86 -28.73
C LYS A 403 1.33 33.90 -28.82
N SER A 404 2.43 34.52 -29.35
CA SER A 404 3.70 33.86 -29.64
C SER A 404 4.33 33.22 -28.40
N VAL A 405 4.97 32.07 -28.63
CA VAL A 405 5.80 31.41 -27.64
C VAL A 405 6.97 32.35 -27.27
N PRO A 406 7.27 32.58 -26.00
CA PRO A 406 8.45 33.33 -25.55
C PRO A 406 9.76 32.89 -26.21
N GLU A 407 10.64 33.81 -26.56
CA GLU A 407 11.88 33.52 -27.29
C GLU A 407 12.78 32.51 -26.56
N ALA A 408 12.85 32.55 -25.23
CA ALA A 408 13.62 31.64 -24.45
C ALA A 408 13.06 30.20 -24.52
N LEU A 409 11.72 30.01 -24.58
CA LEU A 409 11.11 28.70 -24.82
C LEU A 409 11.30 28.21 -26.26
N LYS A 410 11.22 29.11 -27.26
CA LYS A 410 11.51 28.78 -28.66
C LYS A 410 12.95 28.23 -28.81
N LYS A 411 13.92 28.88 -28.19
CA LYS A 411 15.31 28.41 -28.17
C LYS A 411 15.39 27.00 -27.64
N ARG A 412 14.79 26.68 -26.50
CA ARG A 412 14.77 25.33 -25.91
C ARG A 412 14.10 24.29 -26.79
N ILE A 413 13.05 24.68 -27.53
CA ILE A 413 12.39 23.78 -28.51
C ILE A 413 13.33 23.49 -29.67
N LEU A 414 14.04 24.51 -30.21
CA LEU A 414 15.01 24.36 -31.28
C LEU A 414 16.20 23.51 -30.85
N ASP A 415 16.68 23.70 -29.63
CA ASP A 415 17.78 22.92 -29.02
C ASP A 415 17.34 21.51 -28.60
N LYS A 416 16.06 21.14 -28.82
CA LYS A 416 15.48 19.84 -28.45
C LYS A 416 15.56 19.51 -26.94
N THR A 417 15.68 20.53 -26.09
CA THR A 417 15.68 20.39 -24.63
C THR A 417 14.27 20.52 -24.03
N LEU A 418 13.29 20.95 -24.82
CA LEU A 418 11.89 21.06 -24.43
C LEU A 418 10.99 20.53 -25.55
N ASN A 419 10.15 19.54 -25.21
CA ASN A 419 9.07 19.08 -26.08
C ASN A 419 7.79 19.86 -25.72
N MET A 420 7.28 20.66 -26.64
CA MET A 420 6.11 21.53 -26.42
C MET A 420 4.98 21.19 -27.39
N SER A 421 3.78 20.94 -26.85
CA SER A 421 2.54 20.72 -27.62
C SER A 421 1.63 21.94 -27.50
N LEU A 422 1.24 22.49 -28.68
CA LEU A 422 0.30 23.60 -28.84
C LEU A 422 -0.55 23.35 -30.08
N ASP A 423 -1.79 23.85 -30.10
CA ASP A 423 -2.65 23.76 -31.27
C ASP A 423 -2.10 24.63 -32.41
N ASN A 424 -2.00 24.04 -33.60
CA ASN A 424 -1.40 24.65 -34.79
C ASN A 424 -2.13 25.92 -35.30
N ALA A 425 -3.29 26.26 -34.76
CA ALA A 425 -4.08 27.37 -35.24
C ALA A 425 -3.55 28.76 -34.86
N ASN A 426 -2.71 28.89 -33.83
CA ASN A 426 -2.29 30.17 -33.26
C ASN A 426 -0.77 30.33 -33.11
N LEU A 427 0.05 29.44 -33.64
CA LEU A 427 1.51 29.55 -33.55
C LEU A 427 2.09 30.36 -34.70
N CYS A 428 2.30 31.64 -34.47
CA CYS A 428 3.21 32.43 -35.26
C CYS A 428 4.66 32.28 -34.77
N LEU A 429 5.41 31.36 -35.35
CA LEU A 429 6.87 31.45 -35.38
C LEU A 429 7.25 32.65 -36.25
N ALA A 430 7.91 33.67 -35.67
CA ALA A 430 7.92 35.07 -36.03
C ALA A 430 8.31 35.47 -37.48
N ASP A 431 8.80 34.59 -38.38
CA ASP A 431 9.30 34.99 -39.71
C ASP A 431 8.45 34.55 -40.92
N HIS A 432 7.40 33.76 -40.74
CA HIS A 432 6.56 33.26 -41.88
C HIS A 432 5.13 33.85 -41.97
N CYS A 433 4.74 34.71 -41.04
CA CYS A 433 3.35 35.22 -41.01
C CYS A 433 3.04 36.28 -42.09
N GLN A 434 4.03 36.92 -42.67
CA GLN A 434 3.77 37.95 -43.74
C GLN A 434 3.63 37.36 -45.16
N GLN A 435 4.03 36.11 -45.39
CA GLN A 435 3.95 35.53 -46.75
C GLN A 435 2.64 34.81 -47.06
N LYS A 436 1.83 34.44 -46.04
CA LYS A 436 0.58 33.68 -46.31
C LYS A 436 -0.59 34.51 -46.87
N LYS A 437 -0.55 35.84 -46.85
CA LYS A 437 -1.64 36.67 -47.47
C LYS A 437 -1.57 36.77 -49.00
N LYS A 438 -0.37 36.60 -49.60
CA LYS A 438 -0.22 36.60 -51.07
C LYS A 438 -0.39 35.22 -51.74
N GLN A 439 -0.25 34.12 -51.00
CA GLN A 439 -0.41 32.76 -51.52
C GLN A 439 -1.85 32.28 -51.58
N LYS A 440 -2.76 32.80 -50.75
CA LYS A 440 -4.18 32.38 -50.79
C LYS A 440 -4.90 32.77 -52.10
N THR A 441 -4.51 33.88 -52.75
CA THR A 441 -5.15 34.32 -53.99
C THR A 441 -4.67 33.52 -55.20
N ILE A 442 -3.47 33.02 -55.22
CA ILE A 442 -2.94 32.16 -56.31
C ILE A 442 -3.43 30.72 -56.18
N ILE A 443 -3.59 30.20 -54.95
CA ILE A 443 -4.10 28.85 -54.71
C ILE A 443 -5.58 28.69 -55.07
N ILE A 444 -6.39 29.74 -54.90
CA ILE A 444 -7.83 29.70 -55.32
C ILE A 444 -7.97 29.71 -56.85
N ALA A 445 -7.09 30.41 -57.58
CA ALA A 445 -7.12 30.44 -59.07
C ALA A 445 -6.63 29.11 -59.70
N VAL A 446 -5.73 28.37 -59.06
CA VAL A 446 -5.24 27.07 -59.52
C VAL A 446 -6.20 25.93 -59.10
N ALA A 447 -6.86 26.06 -57.94
CA ALA A 447 -7.80 25.04 -57.43
C ALA A 447 -9.09 24.95 -58.29
N THR A 448 -9.54 26.03 -58.93
CA THR A 448 -10.73 26.05 -59.80
C THR A 448 -10.49 25.46 -61.19
N SER A 449 -9.25 25.47 -61.70
CA SER A 449 -8.88 24.84 -62.95
C SER A 449 -8.56 23.36 -62.88
N VAL A 450 -8.13 22.87 -61.69
CA VAL A 450 -7.81 21.46 -61.44
C VAL A 450 -9.05 20.65 -61.04
N SER A 451 -10.02 21.25 -60.36
CA SER A 451 -11.25 20.57 -59.93
C SER A 451 -12.13 20.15 -61.12
N GLY A 452 -12.10 20.89 -62.27
CA GLY A 452 -12.80 20.47 -63.50
C GLY A 452 -12.25 19.18 -64.10
N LEU A 453 -10.95 18.97 -64.03
CA LEU A 453 -10.30 17.80 -64.62
C LEU A 453 -10.49 16.54 -63.69
N PHE A 454 -10.57 16.71 -62.40
CA PHE A 454 -10.83 15.62 -61.47
C PHE A 454 -12.28 15.09 -61.53
N VAL A 455 -13.25 15.93 -61.77
CA VAL A 455 -14.64 15.50 -61.93
C VAL A 455 -14.83 14.63 -63.19
N VAL A 456 -14.10 14.94 -64.27
CA VAL A 456 -14.17 14.16 -65.53
C VAL A 456 -13.43 12.83 -65.37
N LEU A 457 -12.29 12.81 -64.64
CA LEU A 457 -11.53 11.59 -64.35
C LEU A 457 -12.26 10.67 -63.38
N PHE A 458 -12.90 11.23 -62.35
CA PHE A 458 -13.68 10.41 -61.38
C PHE A 458 -14.95 9.85 -62.00
N GLY A 459 -15.59 10.59 -62.92
CA GLY A 459 -16.73 10.12 -63.69
C GLY A 459 -16.36 8.94 -64.62
N ALA A 460 -15.21 9.04 -65.33
CA ALA A 460 -14.68 7.95 -66.13
C ALA A 460 -14.25 6.71 -65.37
N LEU A 461 -13.60 6.91 -64.19
CA LEU A 461 -13.21 5.80 -63.31
C LEU A 461 -14.41 5.12 -62.64
N SER A 462 -15.47 5.87 -62.30
CA SER A 462 -16.69 5.31 -61.73
C SER A 462 -17.45 4.44 -62.74
N ILE A 463 -17.44 4.84 -64.04
CA ILE A 463 -18.05 4.05 -65.14
C ILE A 463 -17.23 2.77 -65.38
N ILE A 464 -15.91 2.83 -65.32
CA ILE A 464 -15.03 1.65 -65.46
C ILE A 464 -15.21 0.69 -64.29
N TRP A 465 -15.52 1.19 -63.09
CA TRP A 465 -15.73 0.37 -61.90
C TRP A 465 -17.09 -0.35 -61.89
N LEU A 466 -18.10 0.25 -62.55
CA LEU A 466 -19.42 -0.36 -62.68
C LEU A 466 -19.52 -1.44 -63.77
N ILE A 467 -18.49 -1.58 -64.63
CA ILE A 467 -18.55 -2.53 -65.82
C ILE A 467 -17.64 -3.78 -65.60
N LYS A 468 -16.92 -3.91 -64.44
CA LYS A 468 -16.17 -5.13 -64.22
C LYS A 468 -17.04 -6.26 -63.66
N PRO A 469 -17.10 -7.42 -64.35
CA PRO A 469 -17.86 -8.55 -63.87
C PRO A 469 -17.20 -9.24 -62.74
N LYS A 470 -18.01 -9.66 -61.76
CA LYS A 470 -17.63 -10.55 -60.71
C LYS A 470 -17.12 -11.87 -61.29
N GLN A 471 -15.86 -12.13 -61.21
CA GLN A 471 -15.33 -13.51 -61.30
C GLN A 471 -14.34 -13.78 -60.16
N ILE A 472 -14.82 -14.61 -59.26
CA ILE A 472 -14.16 -15.75 -58.52
C ILE A 472 -12.65 -15.64 -58.36
N ALA A 473 -12.24 -15.35 -57.15
CA ALA A 473 -11.02 -15.87 -56.55
C ALA A 473 -11.28 -16.17 -55.05
N GLU A 474 -12.02 -17.24 -54.82
CA GLU A 474 -11.84 -18.04 -53.60
C GLU A 474 -10.56 -18.86 -53.77
N SER A 475 -9.53 -18.47 -53.10
CA SER A 475 -8.56 -19.30 -52.35
C SER A 475 -7.29 -18.49 -52.05
N SER A 476 -6.92 -18.53 -50.80
CA SER A 476 -5.67 -17.95 -50.23
C SER A 476 -5.78 -16.55 -49.62
N GLN A 477 -6.71 -16.34 -48.69
CA GLN A 477 -6.56 -15.40 -47.58
C GLN A 477 -7.23 -15.95 -46.32
N ARG A 478 -6.87 -17.15 -45.91
CA ARG A 478 -6.81 -17.55 -44.53
C ARG A 478 -5.45 -17.05 -44.02
N THR A 479 -5.43 -15.87 -43.35
CA THR A 479 -4.49 -15.57 -42.26
C THR A 479 -4.65 -14.12 -41.85
N LEU A 480 -4.67 -13.92 -40.55
CA LEU A 480 -4.64 -12.64 -39.84
C LEU A 480 -5.98 -11.85 -39.82
N ARG A 481 -7.04 -12.51 -39.34
CA ARG A 481 -8.03 -11.77 -38.56
C ARG A 481 -7.40 -11.40 -37.23
N SER A 482 -7.19 -10.10 -36.99
CA SER A 482 -6.79 -9.56 -35.67
C SER A 482 -7.58 -10.28 -34.58
N LYS A 483 -6.90 -11.02 -33.68
CA LYS A 483 -7.52 -11.75 -32.59
C LYS A 483 -8.31 -10.84 -31.65
N ASN A 484 -7.94 -9.58 -31.52
CA ASN A 484 -8.46 -8.64 -30.53
C ASN A 484 -9.50 -7.70 -31.12
N ARG A 485 -10.78 -8.10 -31.16
CA ARG A 485 -11.87 -7.26 -31.70
C ARG A 485 -12.69 -6.61 -30.55
N PRO A 486 -13.27 -5.40 -30.76
CA PRO A 486 -14.31 -4.87 -29.89
C PRO A 486 -15.60 -5.68 -30.04
N PHE A 487 -16.25 -6.01 -28.94
CA PHE A 487 -17.54 -6.65 -28.86
C PHE A 487 -18.58 -5.67 -28.32
N LYS A 488 -19.81 -5.74 -28.81
CA LYS A 488 -20.95 -5.04 -28.21
C LYS A 488 -21.46 -5.82 -27.00
N TYR A 489 -22.01 -5.12 -26.01
CA TYR A 489 -22.57 -5.78 -24.81
C TYR A 489 -23.61 -6.86 -25.17
N ARG A 490 -24.43 -6.62 -26.22
CA ARG A 490 -25.38 -7.61 -26.73
C ARG A 490 -24.72 -8.90 -27.24
N GLU A 491 -23.55 -8.79 -27.86
CA GLU A 491 -22.75 -9.95 -28.28
C GLU A 491 -22.18 -10.69 -27.05
N VAL A 492 -21.70 -9.96 -26.07
CA VAL A 492 -21.20 -10.55 -24.82
C VAL A 492 -22.30 -11.28 -24.06
N SER A 493 -23.50 -10.70 -23.96
CA SER A 493 -24.67 -11.36 -23.39
C SER A 493 -25.03 -12.64 -24.13
N LYS A 494 -24.98 -12.63 -25.47
CA LYS A 494 -25.24 -13.82 -26.30
C LYS A 494 -24.18 -14.90 -26.07
N ILE A 495 -22.89 -14.55 -26.10
CA ILE A 495 -21.76 -15.46 -25.92
C ILE A 495 -21.85 -16.16 -24.55
N THR A 496 -22.26 -15.46 -23.49
CA THR A 496 -22.36 -15.97 -22.11
C THR A 496 -23.70 -16.63 -21.78
N GLY A 497 -24.63 -16.71 -22.76
CA GLY A 497 -25.99 -17.20 -22.47
C GLY A 497 -26.68 -16.36 -21.40
N ASN A 498 -26.62 -15.04 -21.54
CA ASN A 498 -27.12 -14.05 -20.57
C ASN A 498 -26.46 -14.20 -19.18
N PHE A 499 -25.12 -14.39 -19.14
CA PHE A 499 -24.33 -14.56 -17.93
C PHE A 499 -24.77 -15.74 -17.05
N GLY A 500 -25.21 -16.83 -17.70
CA GLY A 500 -25.82 -17.96 -17.01
C GLY A 500 -24.86 -18.82 -16.19
N ARG A 501 -23.54 -18.87 -16.53
CA ARG A 501 -22.58 -19.76 -15.84
C ARG A 501 -21.36 -18.99 -15.36
N VAL A 502 -21.27 -18.80 -14.05
CA VAL A 502 -20.08 -18.24 -13.37
C VAL A 502 -19.04 -19.35 -13.22
N ILE A 503 -17.80 -19.09 -13.64
CA ILE A 503 -16.64 -19.99 -13.52
C ILE A 503 -15.57 -19.46 -12.55
N GLY A 504 -15.71 -18.18 -12.12
CA GLY A 504 -14.82 -17.58 -11.14
C GLY A 504 -15.40 -16.26 -10.62
N GLU A 505 -15.02 -15.88 -9.40
CA GLU A 505 -15.37 -14.62 -8.78
C GLU A 505 -14.18 -14.11 -7.97
N GLY A 506 -13.85 -12.84 -8.09
CA GLY A 506 -12.73 -12.22 -7.38
C GLY A 506 -12.95 -10.73 -7.17
N GLY A 507 -11.98 -10.05 -6.53
CA GLY A 507 -12.04 -8.62 -6.25
C GLY A 507 -12.28 -7.71 -7.46
N PHE A 508 -12.02 -8.21 -8.66
CA PHE A 508 -12.16 -7.47 -9.93
C PHE A 508 -13.47 -7.76 -10.67
N GLY A 509 -14.31 -8.69 -10.18
CA GLY A 509 -15.59 -9.03 -10.77
C GLY A 509 -15.79 -10.51 -11.01
N LYS A 510 -16.88 -10.84 -11.72
CA LYS A 510 -17.25 -12.22 -12.03
C LYS A 510 -16.72 -12.64 -13.40
N VAL A 511 -16.31 -13.90 -13.51
CA VAL A 511 -15.88 -14.54 -14.76
C VAL A 511 -16.93 -15.54 -15.20
N TYR A 512 -17.40 -15.43 -16.41
CA TYR A 512 -18.43 -16.27 -16.99
C TYR A 512 -17.88 -17.17 -18.09
N LEU A 513 -18.43 -18.36 -18.22
CA LEU A 513 -18.18 -19.20 -19.38
C LEU A 513 -18.95 -18.67 -20.58
N GLY A 514 -18.29 -18.60 -21.73
CA GLY A 514 -18.89 -18.17 -22.97
C GLY A 514 -18.51 -19.07 -24.13
N THR A 515 -19.27 -19.00 -25.21
CA THR A 515 -18.98 -19.71 -26.48
C THR A 515 -19.13 -18.74 -27.64
N LEU A 516 -18.07 -18.58 -28.41
CA LEU A 516 -18.10 -17.76 -29.64
C LEU A 516 -18.88 -18.46 -30.75
N ASP A 517 -19.34 -17.71 -31.77
CA ASP A 517 -20.13 -18.24 -32.92
C ASP A 517 -19.39 -19.35 -33.68
N ASN A 518 -18.09 -19.48 -33.58
CA ASN A 518 -17.30 -20.55 -34.21
C ASN A 518 -17.11 -21.77 -33.28
N GLY A 519 -17.80 -21.83 -32.15
CA GLY A 519 -17.70 -22.92 -31.17
C GLY A 519 -16.54 -22.81 -30.17
N THR A 520 -15.68 -21.79 -30.29
CA THR A 520 -14.56 -21.61 -29.33
C THR A 520 -15.10 -21.24 -27.96
N ILE A 521 -14.67 -21.99 -26.92
CA ILE A 521 -14.99 -21.71 -25.52
C ILE A 521 -14.09 -20.58 -25.01
N VAL A 522 -14.67 -19.61 -24.29
CA VAL A 522 -14.00 -18.42 -23.78
C VAL A 522 -14.36 -18.15 -22.34
N ALA A 523 -13.46 -17.44 -21.63
CA ALA A 523 -13.71 -16.89 -20.31
C ALA A 523 -14.02 -15.39 -20.44
N VAL A 524 -15.13 -14.95 -19.88
CA VAL A 524 -15.64 -13.59 -19.98
C VAL A 524 -15.61 -12.91 -18.62
N LYS A 525 -14.59 -12.10 -18.36
CA LYS A 525 -14.40 -11.34 -17.11
C LYS A 525 -15.20 -10.04 -17.20
N MET A 526 -16.23 -9.90 -16.39
CA MET A 526 -17.03 -8.69 -16.27
C MET A 526 -16.53 -7.90 -15.06
N LEU A 527 -16.11 -6.67 -15.27
CA LEU A 527 -15.57 -5.83 -14.21
C LEU A 527 -16.69 -5.12 -13.45
N SER A 528 -16.51 -4.97 -12.14
CA SER A 528 -17.49 -4.34 -11.26
C SER A 528 -17.66 -2.85 -11.59
N GLU A 529 -18.90 -2.41 -11.76
CA GLU A 529 -19.27 -1.01 -12.06
C GLU A 529 -18.91 -0.02 -10.95
N SER A 530 -18.69 -0.51 -9.74
CA SER A 530 -18.65 0.30 -8.52
C SER A 530 -17.30 0.94 -8.22
N SER A 531 -16.20 0.64 -8.95
CA SER A 531 -14.89 1.19 -8.62
C SER A 531 -14.22 1.92 -9.79
N ARG A 532 -13.81 3.18 -9.55
CA ARG A 532 -12.87 3.90 -10.44
C ARG A 532 -11.57 3.12 -10.69
N GLN A 533 -11.21 2.24 -9.78
CA GLN A 533 -10.06 1.35 -9.86
C GLN A 533 -10.27 0.30 -10.96
N GLY A 534 -11.44 -0.32 -11.04
CA GLY A 534 -11.77 -1.30 -12.07
C GLY A 534 -11.65 -0.76 -13.50
N TYR A 535 -11.97 0.53 -13.75
CA TYR A 535 -11.77 1.14 -15.05
C TYR A 535 -10.30 1.28 -15.44
N LYS A 536 -9.45 1.71 -14.49
CA LYS A 536 -8.00 1.84 -14.73
C LYS A 536 -7.35 0.48 -14.98
N GLU A 537 -7.78 -0.54 -14.24
CA GLU A 537 -7.31 -1.92 -14.38
C GLU A 537 -7.77 -2.52 -15.72
N PHE A 538 -9.04 -2.34 -16.09
CA PHE A 538 -9.56 -2.74 -17.39
C PHE A 538 -8.75 -2.14 -18.54
N GLN A 539 -8.50 -0.83 -18.48
CA GLN A 539 -7.77 -0.13 -19.53
C GLN A 539 -6.31 -0.61 -19.61
N ALA A 540 -5.65 -0.79 -18.45
CA ALA A 540 -4.29 -1.29 -18.38
C ALA A 540 -4.19 -2.73 -18.91
N GLU A 541 -5.08 -3.62 -18.46
CA GLU A 541 -5.11 -5.02 -18.87
C GLU A 541 -5.42 -5.17 -20.35
N ALA A 542 -6.44 -4.46 -20.86
CA ALA A 542 -6.78 -4.48 -22.28
C ALA A 542 -5.62 -3.97 -23.15
N GLN A 543 -5.01 -2.83 -22.81
CA GLN A 543 -3.91 -2.25 -23.59
C GLN A 543 -2.68 -3.17 -23.64
N LEU A 544 -2.32 -3.78 -22.52
CA LEU A 544 -1.19 -4.71 -22.47
C LEU A 544 -1.48 -5.98 -23.27
N LEU A 545 -2.61 -6.62 -23.05
CA LEU A 545 -2.93 -7.90 -23.70
C LEU A 545 -3.23 -7.78 -25.20
N MET A 546 -3.53 -6.58 -25.71
CA MET A 546 -3.62 -6.37 -27.16
C MET A 546 -2.26 -6.52 -27.86
N ILE A 547 -1.15 -6.28 -27.15
CA ILE A 547 0.19 -6.34 -27.72
C ILE A 547 1.01 -7.55 -27.26
N LEU A 548 0.62 -8.17 -26.13
CA LEU A 548 1.33 -9.32 -25.57
C LEU A 548 0.83 -10.64 -26.18
N HIS A 549 1.76 -11.41 -26.75
CA HIS A 549 1.49 -12.71 -27.33
C HIS A 549 2.60 -13.69 -26.96
N HIS A 550 2.31 -14.59 -26.04
CA HIS A 550 3.25 -15.63 -25.61
C HIS A 550 2.50 -16.91 -25.20
N LYS A 551 3.10 -18.09 -25.44
CA LYS A 551 2.47 -19.37 -25.13
C LYS A 551 2.11 -19.56 -23.64
N ASN A 552 2.88 -18.96 -22.74
CA ASN A 552 2.68 -19.01 -21.29
C ASN A 552 2.04 -17.74 -20.70
N LEU A 553 1.38 -16.91 -21.53
CA LEU A 553 0.50 -15.83 -21.10
C LEU A 553 -0.91 -16.07 -21.60
N VAL A 554 -1.93 -15.73 -20.80
CA VAL A 554 -3.33 -15.87 -21.21
C VAL A 554 -3.64 -14.90 -22.33
N SER A 555 -4.25 -15.40 -23.42
CA SER A 555 -4.55 -14.60 -24.61
C SER A 555 -5.90 -13.90 -24.50
N LEU A 556 -5.93 -12.62 -24.89
CA LEU A 556 -7.16 -11.84 -25.03
C LEU A 556 -7.78 -12.07 -26.43
N PHE A 557 -9.06 -12.43 -26.50
CA PHE A 557 -9.83 -12.55 -27.74
C PHE A 557 -10.51 -11.23 -28.15
N GLY A 558 -10.85 -10.41 -27.14
CA GLY A 558 -11.47 -9.12 -27.39
C GLY A 558 -11.97 -8.46 -26.10
N TYR A 559 -12.62 -7.32 -26.26
CA TYR A 559 -13.10 -6.52 -25.14
C TYR A 559 -14.43 -5.83 -25.48
N CYS A 560 -15.22 -5.52 -24.44
CA CYS A 560 -16.37 -4.64 -24.53
C CYS A 560 -16.14 -3.43 -23.62
N ASN A 561 -16.35 -2.22 -24.16
CA ASN A 561 -16.24 -0.95 -23.43
C ASN A 561 -17.48 -0.10 -23.70
N GLU A 562 -18.67 -0.64 -23.47
CA GLU A 562 -19.93 0.10 -23.61
C GLU A 562 -20.38 0.65 -22.26
N SER A 563 -20.29 1.97 -22.12
CA SER A 563 -20.78 2.84 -21.02
C SER A 563 -20.68 2.31 -19.58
N LYS A 564 -21.42 1.26 -19.22
CA LYS A 564 -21.45 0.65 -17.89
C LYS A 564 -20.95 -0.80 -17.84
N HIS A 565 -20.56 -1.36 -18.97
CA HIS A 565 -20.28 -2.78 -19.10
C HIS A 565 -18.87 -2.98 -19.66
N MET A 566 -17.89 -2.99 -18.77
CA MET A 566 -16.50 -3.30 -19.11
C MET A 566 -16.26 -4.79 -19.02
N THR A 567 -15.87 -5.40 -20.13
CA THR A 567 -15.71 -6.85 -20.21
C THR A 567 -14.47 -7.21 -21.01
N LEU A 568 -13.70 -8.17 -20.52
CA LEU A 568 -12.55 -8.76 -21.20
C LEU A 568 -12.88 -10.22 -21.55
N ILE A 569 -12.57 -10.63 -22.78
CA ILE A 569 -12.85 -11.98 -23.29
C ILE A 569 -11.54 -12.68 -23.56
N TYR A 570 -11.29 -13.75 -22.81
CA TYR A 570 -10.04 -14.51 -22.81
C TYR A 570 -10.19 -15.92 -23.36
N GLU A 571 -9.07 -16.55 -23.67
CA GLU A 571 -9.05 -17.99 -23.84
C GLU A 571 -9.50 -18.70 -22.56
N TYR A 572 -10.22 -19.80 -22.71
CA TYR A 572 -10.70 -20.58 -21.58
C TYR A 572 -9.62 -21.54 -21.08
N MET A 573 -9.38 -21.54 -19.78
CA MET A 573 -8.41 -22.39 -19.11
C MET A 573 -9.15 -23.50 -18.35
N ALA A 574 -9.19 -24.70 -18.94
CA ALA A 574 -10.09 -25.78 -18.54
C ALA A 574 -9.82 -26.31 -17.11
N ASN A 575 -8.56 -26.29 -16.66
CA ASN A 575 -8.16 -26.78 -15.34
C ASN A 575 -8.08 -25.65 -14.28
N GLY A 576 -8.69 -24.47 -14.52
CA GLY A 576 -8.76 -23.39 -13.53
C GLY A 576 -7.42 -22.86 -13.11
N ASN A 577 -7.24 -22.50 -11.83
CA ASN A 577 -6.01 -21.90 -11.31
C ASN A 577 -5.20 -22.91 -10.45
N LEU A 578 -3.90 -22.65 -10.36
CA LEU A 578 -2.96 -23.48 -9.62
C LEU A 578 -3.30 -23.61 -8.14
N ARG A 579 -3.85 -22.55 -7.52
CA ARG A 579 -4.23 -22.57 -6.11
C ARG A 579 -5.24 -23.66 -5.77
N GLU A 580 -6.26 -23.84 -6.61
CA GLU A 580 -7.29 -24.86 -6.44
C GLU A 580 -6.70 -26.26 -6.39
N HIS A 581 -5.71 -26.57 -7.25
CA HIS A 581 -5.01 -27.85 -7.26
C HIS A 581 -4.09 -28.06 -6.05
N LEU A 582 -3.51 -26.98 -5.51
CA LEU A 582 -2.66 -27.04 -4.33
C LEU A 582 -3.44 -27.08 -3.01
N SER A 583 -4.65 -26.52 -2.93
CA SER A 583 -5.49 -26.56 -1.73
C SER A 583 -6.28 -27.88 -1.58
N GLY A 584 -6.43 -28.62 -2.65
CA GLY A 584 -7.30 -29.81 -2.69
C GLY A 584 -8.80 -29.46 -2.77
N GLU A 585 -9.14 -28.17 -2.92
CA GLU A 585 -10.52 -27.66 -3.07
C GLU A 585 -10.95 -27.61 -4.54
N VAL A 586 -10.64 -28.64 -5.32
CA VAL A 586 -11.11 -28.69 -6.72
C VAL A 586 -12.62 -28.77 -6.73
N LYS A 587 -13.29 -27.68 -7.06
CA LYS A 587 -14.71 -27.65 -7.38
C LYS A 587 -14.91 -28.43 -8.67
N ILE A 588 -15.34 -29.67 -8.53
CA ILE A 588 -15.54 -30.67 -9.59
C ILE A 588 -16.46 -30.10 -10.67
N HIS A 589 -15.96 -29.94 -11.88
CA HIS A 589 -16.82 -29.92 -13.07
C HIS A 589 -17.37 -31.37 -13.29
N PRO A 590 -18.67 -31.54 -13.59
CA PRO A 590 -19.31 -32.84 -13.56
C PRO A 590 -19.08 -33.66 -14.84
N THR A 591 -17.83 -33.83 -15.26
CA THR A 591 -17.46 -34.81 -16.28
C THR A 591 -16.22 -35.52 -15.77
N GLU A 592 -16.51 -36.73 -15.21
CA GLU A 592 -15.57 -37.78 -14.77
C GLU A 592 -14.69 -37.47 -13.53
N GLY A 593 -15.13 -38.09 -12.43
CA GLY A 593 -14.49 -37.98 -11.11
C GLY A 593 -13.10 -38.54 -11.06
N HIS A 594 -12.15 -37.63 -10.78
CA HIS A 594 -10.97 -37.88 -9.95
C HIS A 594 -10.25 -36.53 -9.79
N SER A 595 -10.19 -36.02 -8.59
CA SER A 595 -9.27 -34.93 -8.21
C SER A 595 -7.84 -35.45 -8.38
N GLN A 596 -7.23 -35.16 -9.51
CA GLN A 596 -5.86 -35.62 -9.80
C GLN A 596 -4.88 -34.68 -9.11
N VAL A 597 -4.21 -35.17 -8.07
CA VAL A 597 -3.11 -34.44 -7.42
C VAL A 597 -2.00 -34.23 -8.44
N LEU A 598 -1.54 -32.96 -8.59
CA LEU A 598 -0.43 -32.62 -9.48
C LEU A 598 0.81 -33.44 -9.09
N THR A 599 1.32 -34.22 -10.02
CA THR A 599 2.56 -34.97 -9.86
C THR A 599 3.76 -34.03 -9.72
N TRP A 600 4.89 -34.55 -9.25
CA TRP A 600 6.12 -33.76 -9.15
C TRP A 600 6.56 -33.20 -10.51
N SER A 601 6.49 -33.99 -11.55
CA SER A 601 6.80 -33.55 -12.93
C SER A 601 5.87 -32.44 -13.41
N ASN A 602 4.55 -32.53 -13.14
CA ASN A 602 3.61 -31.44 -13.47
C ASN A 602 3.98 -30.15 -12.74
N ARG A 603 4.37 -30.22 -11.45
CA ARG A 603 4.74 -29.05 -10.66
C ARG A 603 6.00 -28.35 -11.20
N LEU A 604 7.01 -29.14 -11.60
CA LEU A 604 8.22 -28.61 -12.25
C LEU A 604 7.89 -27.95 -13.60
N GLN A 605 7.03 -28.60 -14.40
CA GLN A 605 6.61 -28.03 -15.69
C GLN A 605 5.82 -26.73 -15.50
N ILE A 606 4.90 -26.67 -14.56
CA ILE A 606 4.13 -25.47 -14.23
C ILE A 606 5.06 -24.34 -13.76
N ALA A 607 6.06 -24.65 -12.93
CA ALA A 607 7.07 -23.68 -12.51
C ALA A 607 7.86 -23.11 -13.72
N MET A 608 8.30 -23.98 -14.62
CA MET A 608 9.01 -23.60 -15.83
C MET A 608 8.14 -22.75 -16.76
N ASP A 609 6.89 -23.14 -17.01
CA ASP A 609 5.95 -22.40 -17.85
C ASP A 609 5.69 -21.00 -17.32
N ALA A 610 5.46 -20.86 -16.00
CA ALA A 610 5.25 -19.57 -15.35
C ALA A 610 6.50 -18.70 -15.41
N ALA A 611 7.69 -19.28 -15.23
CA ALA A 611 8.97 -18.56 -15.39
C ALA A 611 9.18 -18.08 -16.83
N GLN A 612 8.84 -18.88 -17.84
CA GLN A 612 8.90 -18.49 -19.26
C GLN A 612 7.97 -17.31 -19.56
N GLY A 613 6.75 -17.33 -19.02
CA GLY A 613 5.80 -16.22 -19.14
C GLY A 613 6.36 -14.94 -18.53
N LEU A 614 6.95 -15.03 -17.34
CA LEU A 614 7.54 -13.91 -16.62
C LEU A 614 8.82 -13.40 -17.31
N ASP A 615 9.66 -14.29 -17.82
CA ASP A 615 10.87 -13.91 -18.59
C ASP A 615 10.51 -13.15 -19.86
N TYR A 616 9.46 -13.56 -20.57
CA TYR A 616 8.96 -12.83 -21.72
C TYR A 616 8.52 -11.39 -21.35
N LEU A 617 7.83 -11.20 -20.22
CA LEU A 617 7.43 -9.87 -19.75
C LEU A 617 8.65 -9.00 -19.41
N HIS A 618 9.65 -9.57 -18.73
CA HIS A 618 10.82 -8.85 -18.26
C HIS A 618 11.85 -8.55 -19.34
N ASN A 619 12.05 -9.47 -20.28
CA ASN A 619 13.16 -9.44 -21.21
C ASN A 619 12.74 -9.53 -22.69
N GLY A 620 11.59 -10.14 -22.99
CA GLY A 620 11.04 -10.24 -24.34
C GLY A 620 10.25 -9.01 -24.79
N CYS A 621 9.70 -8.23 -23.86
CA CYS A 621 8.93 -7.03 -24.15
C CYS A 621 9.77 -5.76 -24.22
N LYS A 622 9.40 -4.84 -25.08
CA LYS A 622 9.99 -3.49 -25.21
C LYS A 622 8.92 -2.42 -25.25
N PRO A 623 8.80 -1.58 -24.22
CA PRO A 623 9.53 -1.63 -22.94
C PRO A 623 9.20 -2.87 -22.10
N SER A 624 10.08 -3.23 -21.18
CA SER A 624 9.88 -4.33 -20.23
C SER A 624 8.64 -4.10 -19.37
N ILE A 625 8.01 -5.17 -18.93
CA ILE A 625 6.76 -5.12 -18.13
C ILE A 625 6.97 -5.85 -16.83
N ILE A 626 6.53 -5.25 -15.72
CA ILE A 626 6.45 -5.88 -14.40
C ILE A 626 5.01 -6.34 -14.19
N HIS A 627 4.81 -7.59 -13.72
CA HIS A 627 3.50 -8.17 -13.48
C HIS A 627 2.82 -7.59 -12.22
N ARG A 628 3.54 -7.50 -11.10
CA ARG A 628 3.16 -6.92 -9.80
C ARG A 628 2.16 -7.73 -8.96
N ASP A 629 1.56 -8.78 -9.50
CA ASP A 629 0.62 -9.64 -8.75
C ASP A 629 0.82 -11.14 -9.08
N MET A 630 2.10 -11.58 -9.12
CA MET A 630 2.43 -12.99 -9.28
C MET A 630 1.98 -13.78 -8.07
N LYS A 631 1.06 -14.74 -8.28
CA LYS A 631 0.51 -15.62 -7.23
C LYS A 631 -0.13 -16.86 -7.87
N THR A 632 -0.38 -17.87 -7.08
CA THR A 632 -0.95 -19.17 -7.56
C THR A 632 -2.35 -19.05 -8.16
N THR A 633 -3.16 -18.06 -7.76
CA THR A 633 -4.48 -17.80 -8.37
C THR A 633 -4.39 -17.15 -9.75
N ASN A 634 -3.26 -16.53 -10.08
CA ASN A 634 -3.01 -15.89 -11.38
C ASN A 634 -2.19 -16.77 -12.33
N ILE A 635 -1.94 -18.01 -11.97
CA ILE A 635 -1.37 -19.04 -12.83
C ILE A 635 -2.50 -20.00 -13.19
N LEU A 636 -2.96 -19.96 -14.44
CA LEU A 636 -4.06 -20.75 -14.95
C LEU A 636 -3.54 -21.95 -15.74
N LEU A 637 -4.30 -23.05 -15.71
CA LEU A 637 -3.93 -24.31 -16.34
C LEU A 637 -4.91 -24.64 -17.48
N ASN A 638 -4.37 -24.95 -18.66
CA ASN A 638 -5.16 -25.43 -19.79
C ASN A 638 -5.51 -26.92 -19.64
N GLU A 639 -6.16 -27.49 -20.62
CA GLU A 639 -6.57 -28.92 -20.65
C GLU A 639 -5.38 -29.90 -20.49
N ASP A 640 -4.19 -29.51 -20.97
CA ASP A 640 -2.97 -30.31 -20.89
C ASP A 640 -2.12 -30.01 -19.65
N PHE A 641 -2.65 -29.25 -18.65
CA PHE A 641 -1.92 -28.76 -17.47
C PHE A 641 -0.73 -27.83 -17.78
N GLN A 642 -0.66 -27.23 -18.98
CA GLN A 642 0.30 -26.20 -19.27
C GLN A 642 -0.12 -24.90 -18.57
N ALA A 643 0.86 -24.22 -17.95
CA ALA A 643 0.57 -23.03 -17.20
C ALA A 643 0.66 -21.76 -18.04
N LYS A 644 -0.25 -20.82 -17.78
CA LYS A 644 -0.24 -19.48 -18.33
C LYS A 644 -0.47 -18.44 -17.24
N VAL A 645 0.36 -17.39 -17.26
CA VAL A 645 0.22 -16.25 -16.35
C VAL A 645 -0.94 -15.37 -16.82
N ALA A 646 -1.76 -14.91 -15.89
CA ALA A 646 -3.00 -14.18 -16.11
C ALA A 646 -3.11 -12.97 -15.17
N ASP A 647 -4.09 -12.09 -15.40
CA ASP A 647 -4.48 -10.94 -14.60
C ASP A 647 -3.44 -9.81 -14.61
N PHE A 648 -3.45 -9.05 -15.70
CA PHE A 648 -2.52 -7.93 -15.94
C PHE A 648 -3.06 -6.58 -15.46
N GLY A 649 -4.13 -6.56 -14.67
CA GLY A 649 -4.78 -5.33 -14.18
C GLY A 649 -3.85 -4.42 -13.36
N LEU A 650 -2.88 -5.01 -12.66
CA LEU A 650 -1.87 -4.30 -11.89
C LEU A 650 -0.54 -4.10 -12.64
N SER A 651 -0.36 -4.73 -13.80
CA SER A 651 0.90 -4.71 -14.54
C SER A 651 1.28 -3.34 -15.06
N ARG A 652 2.57 -3.08 -15.18
CA ARG A 652 3.11 -1.80 -15.66
C ARG A 652 4.32 -2.02 -16.56
N ALA A 653 4.33 -1.31 -17.67
CA ALA A 653 5.51 -1.16 -18.51
C ALA A 653 6.45 -0.12 -17.91
N PHE A 654 7.76 -0.31 -18.07
CA PHE A 654 8.73 0.73 -17.78
C PHE A 654 8.53 1.94 -18.71
N ALA A 655 8.78 3.15 -18.20
CA ALA A 655 8.65 4.35 -19.01
C ALA A 655 9.73 4.40 -20.12
N THR A 656 10.94 3.92 -19.80
CA THR A 656 12.05 3.78 -20.74
C THR A 656 12.79 2.46 -20.53
N GLU A 657 13.59 2.02 -21.53
CA GLU A 657 14.42 0.81 -21.40
C GLU A 657 15.57 0.94 -20.37
N LYS A 658 15.85 2.17 -19.90
CA LYS A 658 16.90 2.45 -18.90
C LYS A 658 16.39 2.46 -17.48
N ASP A 659 15.08 2.40 -17.29
CA ASP A 659 14.50 2.45 -15.94
C ASP A 659 14.78 1.13 -15.21
N SER A 660 15.24 1.24 -13.98
CA SER A 660 15.51 0.09 -13.10
C SER A 660 14.29 -0.35 -12.29
N HIS A 661 13.30 0.54 -12.12
CA HIS A 661 12.11 0.29 -11.30
C HIS A 661 10.92 1.12 -11.77
N VAL A 662 9.73 0.71 -11.34
CA VAL A 662 8.48 1.44 -11.50
C VAL A 662 7.99 1.86 -10.12
N SER A 663 7.98 3.15 -9.84
CA SER A 663 7.42 3.70 -8.62
C SER A 663 5.92 3.79 -8.69
N THR A 664 5.25 3.06 -7.83
CA THR A 664 3.80 3.12 -7.72
C THR A 664 3.37 2.74 -6.30
N CYS A 665 2.11 3.02 -5.95
CA CYS A 665 1.55 2.50 -4.71
C CYS A 665 1.84 1.00 -4.58
N PRO A 666 2.31 0.51 -3.42
CA PRO A 666 2.38 -0.91 -3.16
C PRO A 666 1.02 -1.54 -3.44
N ALA A 667 0.96 -2.31 -4.50
CA ALA A 667 -0.22 -3.05 -4.92
C ALA A 667 0.21 -4.49 -5.16
N GLY A 668 -0.63 -5.43 -4.80
CA GLY A 668 -0.33 -6.86 -4.87
C GLY A 668 -1.05 -7.62 -3.76
N THR A 669 -0.88 -8.91 -3.73
CA THR A 669 -1.55 -9.78 -2.78
C THR A 669 -0.72 -9.98 -1.52
N PRO A 670 -1.29 -9.80 -0.29
CA PRO A 670 -0.58 -10.04 0.96
C PRO A 670 0.09 -11.42 1.00
N GLY A 671 1.34 -11.45 1.46
CA GLY A 671 2.18 -12.64 1.52
C GLY A 671 3.04 -12.88 0.27
N TYR A 672 2.64 -12.39 -0.91
CA TYR A 672 3.47 -12.44 -2.13
C TYR A 672 4.24 -11.14 -2.36
N LEU A 673 3.85 -10.07 -1.68
CA LEU A 673 4.45 -8.76 -1.89
C LEU A 673 5.89 -8.75 -1.36
N ASP A 674 6.81 -8.32 -2.21
CA ASP A 674 8.21 -8.13 -1.89
C ASP A 674 8.38 -7.18 -0.69
N PRO A 675 9.09 -7.58 0.39
CA PRO A 675 9.35 -6.72 1.55
C PRO A 675 9.99 -5.38 1.18
N GLU A 676 10.85 -5.35 0.16
CA GLU A 676 11.51 -4.14 -0.32
C GLU A 676 10.52 -3.19 -0.99
N VAL A 677 9.53 -3.71 -1.71
CA VAL A 677 8.42 -2.92 -2.25
C VAL A 677 7.56 -2.34 -1.13
N HIS A 678 7.34 -3.12 -0.07
CA HIS A 678 6.56 -2.67 1.09
C HIS A 678 7.23 -1.46 1.77
N SER A 679 8.56 -1.44 1.82
CA SER A 679 9.33 -0.37 2.44
C SER A 679 9.63 0.82 1.52
N SER A 680 9.87 0.59 0.22
CA SER A 680 10.33 1.61 -0.73
C SER A 680 9.26 2.13 -1.71
N GLY A 681 8.18 1.38 -1.92
CA GLY A 681 7.19 1.65 -2.97
C GLY A 681 7.69 1.39 -4.39
N ASN A 682 8.92 0.89 -4.56
CA ASN A 682 9.57 0.69 -5.85
C ASN A 682 9.45 -0.76 -6.31
N PHE A 683 8.78 -0.96 -7.44
CA PHE A 683 8.71 -2.26 -8.09
C PHE A 683 9.84 -2.43 -9.08
N HIS A 684 10.60 -3.50 -8.90
CA HIS A 684 11.64 -3.96 -9.81
C HIS A 684 11.20 -5.26 -10.48
N LYS A 685 11.88 -5.64 -11.58
CA LYS A 685 11.75 -7.01 -12.11
C LYS A 685 11.99 -8.05 -11.00
N LYS A 686 12.92 -7.77 -10.08
CA LYS A 686 13.25 -8.63 -8.93
C LYS A 686 12.13 -8.75 -7.90
N SER A 687 11.15 -7.83 -7.89
CA SER A 687 9.96 -7.93 -7.03
C SER A 687 9.02 -9.04 -7.51
N ASP A 688 8.83 -9.17 -8.83
CA ASP A 688 8.10 -10.32 -9.39
C ASP A 688 8.84 -11.64 -9.13
N VAL A 689 10.18 -11.62 -9.13
CA VAL A 689 11.01 -12.79 -8.80
C VAL A 689 10.79 -13.22 -7.35
N TYR A 690 10.68 -12.28 -6.43
CA TYR A 690 10.32 -12.59 -5.04
C TYR A 690 8.96 -13.30 -4.95
N SER A 691 7.94 -12.70 -5.57
CA SER A 691 6.59 -13.27 -5.60
C SER A 691 6.57 -14.66 -6.26
N PHE A 692 7.36 -14.85 -7.32
CA PHE A 692 7.53 -16.14 -7.97
C PHE A 692 8.23 -17.17 -7.05
N GLY A 693 9.22 -16.76 -6.25
CA GLY A 693 9.84 -17.61 -5.23
C GLY A 693 8.84 -18.12 -4.20
N VAL A 694 7.89 -17.27 -3.79
CA VAL A 694 6.77 -17.69 -2.92
C VAL A 694 5.86 -18.70 -3.61
N VAL A 695 5.54 -18.51 -4.89
CA VAL A 695 4.80 -19.50 -5.71
C VAL A 695 5.52 -20.83 -5.76
N LEU A 696 6.85 -20.87 -5.92
CA LEU A 696 7.64 -22.09 -5.87
C LEU A 696 7.48 -22.81 -4.54
N PHE A 697 7.47 -22.11 -3.42
CA PHE A 697 7.23 -22.72 -2.11
C PHE A 697 5.83 -23.33 -1.99
N GLU A 698 4.79 -22.66 -2.52
CA GLU A 698 3.45 -23.26 -2.55
C GLU A 698 3.41 -24.53 -3.43
N LEU A 699 4.11 -24.54 -4.57
CA LEU A 699 4.25 -25.73 -5.43
C LEU A 699 4.96 -26.90 -4.75
N ILE A 700 6.00 -26.61 -3.96
CA ILE A 700 6.79 -27.61 -3.25
C ILE A 700 5.98 -28.22 -2.10
N THR A 701 5.41 -27.35 -1.27
CA THR A 701 4.84 -27.73 0.03
C THR A 701 3.35 -28.07 -0.03
N GLY A 702 2.64 -27.58 -1.05
CA GLY A 702 1.18 -27.64 -1.10
C GLY A 702 0.49 -26.77 -0.04
N GLN A 703 1.26 -25.96 0.72
CA GLN A 703 0.76 -25.09 1.78
C GLN A 703 0.46 -23.69 1.23
N PRO A 704 -0.56 -23.02 1.75
CA PRO A 704 -0.84 -21.63 1.38
C PRO A 704 0.22 -20.67 1.90
N VAL A 705 0.42 -19.56 1.20
CA VAL A 705 1.38 -18.50 1.57
C VAL A 705 1.21 -17.98 2.99
N ILE A 706 -0.05 -17.93 3.49
CA ILE A 706 -0.39 -17.58 4.87
C ILE A 706 -1.24 -18.71 5.45
N THR A 707 -0.77 -19.35 6.51
CA THR A 707 -1.47 -20.38 7.27
C THR A 707 -1.92 -19.84 8.62
N ARG A 708 -3.09 -20.25 9.10
CA ARG A 708 -3.49 -19.98 10.49
C ARG A 708 -2.88 -21.03 11.40
N SER A 709 -2.33 -20.60 12.54
CA SER A 709 -1.88 -21.52 13.59
C SER A 709 -3.04 -22.40 14.05
N ARG A 710 -2.75 -23.64 14.48
CA ARG A 710 -3.77 -24.63 14.93
C ARG A 710 -4.60 -24.14 16.11
N ASP A 711 -4.08 -23.20 16.89
CA ASP A 711 -4.75 -22.55 18.01
C ASP A 711 -5.50 -21.26 17.65
N GLY A 712 -5.48 -20.87 16.37
CA GLY A 712 -6.18 -19.67 15.86
C GLY A 712 -5.57 -18.33 16.26
N SER A 713 -4.46 -18.33 16.99
CA SER A 713 -3.88 -17.11 17.61
C SER A 713 -2.98 -16.30 16.67
N ALA A 714 -2.41 -16.87 15.61
CA ALA A 714 -1.50 -16.18 14.71
C ALA A 714 -1.59 -16.68 13.26
N SER A 715 -1.41 -15.75 12.31
CA SER A 715 -1.19 -16.08 10.90
C SER A 715 0.32 -16.16 10.66
N ILE A 716 0.79 -17.31 10.15
CA ILE A 716 2.21 -17.57 9.89
C ILE A 716 2.45 -17.52 8.39
N HIS A 717 3.43 -16.74 7.97
CA HIS A 717 3.88 -16.70 6.57
C HIS A 717 4.66 -17.97 6.21
N ILE A 718 4.49 -18.49 5.00
CA ILE A 718 5.13 -19.74 4.56
C ILE A 718 6.65 -19.76 4.79
N LEU A 719 7.35 -18.65 4.57
CA LEU A 719 8.80 -18.55 4.81
C LEU A 719 9.15 -18.73 6.29
N GLN A 720 8.35 -18.16 7.21
CA GLN A 720 8.60 -18.29 8.65
C GLN A 720 8.47 -19.75 9.13
N TRP A 721 7.54 -20.48 8.52
CA TRP A 721 7.37 -21.91 8.82
C TRP A 721 8.46 -22.74 8.17
N LEU A 722 8.87 -22.41 6.93
CA LEU A 722 9.72 -23.26 6.11
C LEU A 722 11.20 -23.13 6.44
N ILE A 723 11.72 -21.92 6.72
CA ILE A 723 13.16 -21.68 6.95
C ILE A 723 13.75 -22.61 8.01
N PRO A 724 13.15 -22.79 9.20
CA PRO A 724 13.70 -23.72 10.20
C PRO A 724 13.75 -25.17 9.75
N ILE A 725 12.82 -25.60 8.87
CA ILE A 725 12.79 -26.97 8.35
C ILE A 725 13.88 -27.15 7.28
N VAL A 726 14.09 -26.15 6.43
CA VAL A 726 15.20 -26.16 5.45
C VAL A 726 16.54 -26.24 6.18
N GLU A 727 16.73 -25.49 7.24
CA GLU A 727 17.95 -25.49 8.07
C GLU A 727 18.19 -26.84 8.76
N SER A 728 17.12 -27.58 9.08
CA SER A 728 17.24 -28.93 9.64
C SER A 728 17.62 -30.00 8.63
N GLY A 729 17.58 -29.71 7.32
CA GLY A 729 17.93 -30.64 6.24
C GLY A 729 16.90 -31.73 5.96
N ASP A 730 15.66 -31.58 6.45
CA ASP A 730 14.60 -32.60 6.31
C ASP A 730 13.67 -32.28 5.14
N ILE A 731 14.03 -32.75 3.94
CA ILE A 731 13.24 -32.54 2.71
C ILE A 731 11.85 -33.18 2.80
N GLN A 732 11.70 -34.31 3.51
CA GLN A 732 10.43 -35.01 3.59
C GLN A 732 9.35 -34.18 4.32
N ARG A 733 9.76 -33.35 5.28
CA ARG A 733 8.86 -32.44 5.99
C ARG A 733 8.49 -31.18 5.17
N ILE A 734 9.29 -30.85 4.17
CA ILE A 734 9.06 -29.73 3.27
C ILE A 734 8.03 -30.09 2.20
N MET A 735 8.17 -31.28 1.64
CA MET A 735 7.39 -31.73 0.48
C MET A 735 5.91 -31.94 0.81
N ASP A 736 5.05 -31.63 -0.17
CA ASP A 736 3.62 -31.88 -0.08
C ASP A 736 3.33 -33.37 0.23
N PRO A 737 2.69 -33.66 1.36
CA PRO A 737 2.39 -35.07 1.74
C PRO A 737 1.56 -35.82 0.70
N ARG A 738 0.80 -35.13 -0.14
CA ARG A 738 -0.03 -35.71 -1.21
C ARG A 738 0.81 -36.35 -2.32
N LEU A 739 2.08 -35.95 -2.47
CA LEU A 739 3.02 -36.61 -3.38
C LEU A 739 3.41 -38.01 -2.93
N LYS A 740 3.15 -38.38 -1.67
CA LYS A 740 3.42 -39.73 -1.11
C LYS A 740 4.84 -40.22 -1.38
N GLY A 741 5.83 -39.33 -1.31
CA GLY A 741 7.24 -39.61 -1.59
C GLY A 741 7.59 -39.81 -3.08
N LYS A 742 6.67 -39.61 -4.00
CA LYS A 742 6.91 -39.73 -5.45
C LYS A 742 7.51 -38.45 -6.00
N PHE A 743 8.76 -38.18 -5.64
CA PHE A 743 9.57 -37.07 -6.14
C PHE A 743 11.06 -37.43 -6.10
N ASP A 744 11.84 -36.81 -6.97
CA ASP A 744 13.29 -36.94 -6.90
C ASP A 744 13.86 -35.95 -5.87
N VAL A 745 14.65 -36.48 -4.94
CA VAL A 745 15.20 -35.74 -3.80
C VAL A 745 16.16 -34.62 -4.27
N ASN A 746 16.96 -34.86 -5.30
CA ASN A 746 17.91 -33.86 -5.80
C ASN A 746 17.20 -32.69 -6.47
N SER A 747 16.18 -32.98 -7.30
CA SER A 747 15.35 -31.93 -7.91
C SER A 747 14.52 -31.17 -6.85
N ALA A 748 14.06 -31.85 -5.80
CA ALA A 748 13.36 -31.23 -4.70
C ALA A 748 14.24 -30.24 -3.91
N TRP A 749 15.48 -30.62 -3.59
CA TRP A 749 16.43 -29.68 -2.98
C TRP A 749 16.78 -28.54 -3.90
N LYS A 750 17.01 -28.81 -5.18
CA LYS A 750 17.38 -27.76 -6.13
C LYS A 750 16.29 -26.71 -6.30
N ILE A 751 15.01 -27.11 -6.37
CA ILE A 751 13.91 -26.12 -6.45
C ILE A 751 13.74 -25.35 -5.14
N VAL A 752 14.03 -25.94 -3.97
CA VAL A 752 14.07 -25.24 -2.68
C VAL A 752 15.18 -24.17 -2.70
N GLU A 753 16.38 -24.50 -3.20
CA GLU A 753 17.48 -23.53 -3.36
C GLU A 753 17.09 -22.36 -4.27
N ILE A 754 16.48 -22.66 -5.42
CA ILE A 754 15.97 -21.63 -6.34
C ILE A 754 14.97 -20.74 -5.64
N ALA A 755 13.98 -21.30 -4.96
CA ALA A 755 12.96 -20.54 -4.25
C ALA A 755 13.55 -19.66 -3.12
N MET A 756 14.52 -20.19 -2.36
CA MET A 756 15.25 -19.44 -1.34
C MET A 756 16.06 -18.28 -1.95
N SER A 757 16.69 -18.50 -3.11
CA SER A 757 17.44 -17.43 -3.80
C SER A 757 16.51 -16.32 -4.28
N CYS A 758 15.33 -16.67 -4.80
CA CYS A 758 14.32 -15.71 -5.24
C CYS A 758 13.74 -14.87 -4.09
N THR A 759 13.65 -15.43 -2.89
CA THR A 759 13.04 -14.78 -1.72
C THR A 759 14.03 -14.08 -0.79
N ARG A 760 15.25 -13.79 -1.25
CA ARG A 760 16.22 -12.98 -0.48
C ARG A 760 15.64 -11.62 -0.12
N PRO A 761 15.96 -11.07 1.08
CA PRO A 761 15.39 -9.81 1.59
C PRO A 761 15.58 -8.63 0.64
N THR A 762 16.75 -8.52 -0.01
CA THR A 762 17.09 -7.39 -0.90
C THR A 762 17.09 -7.82 -2.37
N SER A 763 16.56 -6.97 -3.24
CA SER A 763 16.43 -7.22 -4.69
C SER A 763 17.77 -7.52 -5.37
N ILE A 764 18.84 -6.89 -4.92
CA ILE A 764 20.19 -7.09 -5.48
C ILE A 764 20.72 -8.52 -5.26
N GLN A 765 20.26 -9.21 -4.22
CA GLN A 765 20.68 -10.58 -3.90
C GLN A 765 19.89 -11.64 -4.65
N ARG A 766 18.80 -11.25 -5.32
CA ARG A 766 17.95 -12.19 -6.06
C ARG A 766 18.45 -12.40 -7.47
N PRO A 767 18.33 -13.61 -8.04
CA PRO A 767 18.64 -13.88 -9.43
C PRO A 767 17.69 -13.10 -10.37
N ASP A 768 18.08 -12.95 -11.63
CA ASP A 768 17.15 -12.55 -12.69
C ASP A 768 16.25 -13.71 -13.07
N ILE A 769 15.03 -13.43 -13.54
CA ILE A 769 14.09 -14.50 -13.93
C ILE A 769 14.66 -15.40 -15.03
N HIS A 770 15.51 -14.87 -15.92
CA HIS A 770 16.20 -15.64 -16.94
C HIS A 770 17.16 -16.69 -16.34
N GLN A 771 17.88 -16.35 -15.26
CA GLN A 771 18.73 -17.29 -14.52
C GLN A 771 17.88 -18.36 -13.83
N VAL A 772 16.77 -17.97 -13.21
CA VAL A 772 15.81 -18.89 -12.59
C VAL A 772 15.25 -19.86 -13.62
N LEU A 773 14.88 -19.36 -14.80
CA LEU A 773 14.36 -20.17 -15.88
C LEU A 773 15.39 -21.22 -16.36
N ALA A 774 16.64 -20.82 -16.58
CA ALA A 774 17.70 -21.72 -16.99
C ALA A 774 17.94 -22.86 -15.98
N GLU A 775 17.87 -22.56 -14.69
CA GLU A 775 17.97 -23.60 -13.64
C GLU A 775 16.75 -24.53 -13.63
N LEU A 776 15.54 -24.04 -13.85
CA LEU A 776 14.33 -24.86 -13.95
C LEU A 776 14.32 -25.74 -15.20
N GLU A 777 14.79 -25.23 -16.35
CA GLU A 777 14.94 -26.00 -17.58
C GLU A 777 15.91 -27.16 -17.41
N SER A 778 17.04 -26.94 -16.72
CA SER A 778 18.00 -28.00 -16.37
C SER A 778 17.39 -29.08 -15.47
N LEU A 779 16.44 -28.72 -14.60
CA LEU A 779 15.75 -29.68 -13.72
C LEU A 779 14.75 -30.54 -14.50
N VAL A 780 13.97 -29.92 -15.39
CA VAL A 780 12.95 -30.61 -16.19
C VAL A 780 13.60 -31.59 -17.18
N SER A 781 14.69 -31.19 -17.86
CA SER A 781 15.41 -32.07 -18.79
C SER A 781 15.99 -33.30 -18.11
N LYS A 782 16.61 -33.18 -16.93
CA LYS A 782 17.15 -34.30 -16.16
C LYS A 782 16.06 -35.24 -15.63
N SER A 783 14.88 -34.73 -15.32
CA SER A 783 13.75 -35.56 -14.86
C SER A 783 13.16 -36.38 -16.01
N SER A 784 13.25 -35.92 -17.26
CA SER A 784 12.81 -36.65 -18.45
C SER A 784 13.76 -37.80 -18.78
N ASP A 785 15.05 -37.61 -18.69
CA ASP A 785 16.08 -38.64 -18.96
C ASP A 785 16.03 -39.78 -17.95
N SER A 786 15.64 -39.54 -16.71
CA SER A 786 15.50 -40.56 -15.67
C SER A 786 14.27 -41.45 -15.88
N ILE A 787 13.24 -41.01 -16.59
CA ILE A 787 12.05 -41.79 -16.91
C ILE A 787 12.30 -42.74 -18.10
N GLU A 788 13.11 -42.34 -19.07
CA GLU A 788 13.49 -43.21 -20.20
C GLU A 788 14.43 -44.35 -19.78
N MET A 789 15.31 -44.16 -18.78
CA MET A 789 16.19 -45.23 -18.29
C MET A 789 15.50 -46.30 -17.45
N THR A 790 14.26 -46.10 -16.97
CA THR A 790 13.51 -47.08 -16.19
C THR A 790 12.63 -47.99 -17.04
N SER A 791 12.55 -47.81 -18.36
CA SER A 791 11.73 -48.61 -19.28
C SER A 791 12.50 -49.69 -20.07
N VAL A 792 13.77 -49.95 -19.78
CA VAL A 792 14.49 -51.08 -20.35
C VAL A 792 14.19 -52.32 -19.55
N VAL A 793 13.14 -53.03 -19.95
CA VAL A 793 12.82 -54.40 -19.48
C VAL A 793 13.86 -55.34 -20.07
N LEU A 794 14.72 -55.89 -19.23
CA LEU A 794 15.52 -57.05 -19.60
C LEU A 794 14.65 -58.30 -19.85
N PRO A 795 14.88 -59.04 -20.93
CA PRO A 795 14.14 -60.27 -21.16
C PRO A 795 14.54 -61.37 -20.18
N SER A 796 13.55 -62.03 -19.66
CA SER A 796 13.70 -63.22 -18.83
C SER A 796 14.24 -64.39 -19.67
N ASP A 797 15.45 -64.83 -19.41
CA ASP A 797 15.95 -66.11 -19.90
C ASP A 797 16.01 -67.13 -18.78
N ASN A 798 15.31 -68.18 -19.09
CA ASN A 798 15.20 -69.58 -18.58
C ASN A 798 16.27 -70.06 -17.59
N ALA A 799 15.79 -70.51 -16.48
CA ALA A 799 16.51 -71.52 -15.63
C ALA A 799 16.56 -72.85 -16.23
N PRO A 800 17.65 -73.61 -16.14
CA PRO A 800 17.61 -75.08 -16.20
C PRO A 800 17.65 -75.72 -14.82
N VAL A 801 16.75 -76.62 -14.62
CA VAL A 801 16.73 -77.67 -13.58
C VAL A 801 17.83 -78.66 -13.81
N ALA A 802 18.67 -78.89 -12.80
CA ALA A 802 19.27 -80.26 -12.60
C ALA A 802 19.93 -80.37 -11.23
N ARG A 803 19.40 -81.36 -10.54
CA ARG A 803 19.90 -82.46 -9.64
C ARG A 803 20.62 -82.01 -8.33
#